data_3ab338adafcd72056ebdc1a93e74eb74
#
_entry.id   3ab338adafcd72056ebdc1a93e74eb74
#
_cell.length_a   1.000
_cell.length_b   1.000
_cell.length_c   1.000
_cell.angle_alpha   90.00
_cell.angle_beta   90.00
_cell.angle_gamma   90.00
#
_symmetry.space_group_name_H-M   'P 1'
#
loop_
_entity.id
_entity.type
_entity.pdbx_description
1 polymer ?
#
loop_
_entity_poly.entity_id
_entity_poly.type
_entity_poly.pdbx_seq_one_letter_code
_entity_poly.pdbx_strand_id
1 'polypeptide(L)'
;MDNISDSVYTSLVDKNHISQKDLRLKLLYNDYQNNMKLSYELEYLLANCESFYFSVAFISESGLATLKEKLFLLQKRGVKGKIITSTYLGFNSPKVFKELLKFKNIEVRIFDEEAGFHPKGYIFKNSDLYKIIIGSSNLTQNALSTNQEWNLYLTSNQNGEIVEQIKNEFEYQWKESKELNGLWIEEYESYYVEPVKTKHITKMYDIKPNYMQKEALSSLNALRKEGKQKSLLISATGTGKTYLAAFDVKAYHPKKMLFVVHRKSIALKAMETFQSLIKNKSMGMFSGNQRDLDKDYIFSTIQTIHKPEYRELFDQNEFEYIIIDEVHKAGAHSYQELIDYFKPKFLLGMSATPERSDDFDIYKMFDYNIAFEIRLQEAMEYDLLCPFHYYGITDLVIDDQIINDKTEFNLLVSDLRVDYIIEKIDDYGFSGKKVHGLIFCSRKQEAVELSKIFNERGYKTIALTGDDSELKRQDAMDRLESDNEDGLDYIFTVDIFNEGIDIPKVNQVVMLRPTESAIIFVQQLGRGLRKHEDKEYVVVIDFIGNYEKNFLIPIALSGSLNYNKDNLRRFVEEGSLIIPGASTIQFDEISKKKIYESIDSANFNHIKIIKESYFELKGKLGRIPHLSDFSKYNAIDVQRIFQNNRLGSYHEFLKKYDKDYKIKLNSLEEKYLRFISMKLSSGKRVQELEAIKLAIEKRTHLLEYLKERMKIEYGVDMTSISIETIRNILQQNFTTGSAKETFQDAVIIDNDFKISQTFSKLLQNPDFKSQVIEIIDYAIDLYKSEYSNKYANTDLCLYKKYTYEDICRLLNWDKGMVALNIGGYYYDKRTNTLPVFINYDKEEHISETIKYEDHFINPKIIVAMSKNNRRINDKSMEMFTKAAKRKTQIHLFVRKNKEDKGSKEFYYLGLIRIINIEQEYMTSKPICKITYQLDKAVKRDIYDFIVN
;
A
#
# COMPACT_ATOMS: atom_id res chain seq x y z
N MET A 1 -21.13 -31.03 -9.19
CA MET A 1 -20.09 -31.74 -9.97
C MET A 1 -19.69 -31.03 -11.24
N ASP A 2 -20.57 -30.26 -11.87
CA ASP A 2 -20.32 -29.62 -13.18
C ASP A 2 -19.21 -28.55 -13.19
N ASN A 3 -18.89 -27.95 -12.04
CA ASN A 3 -17.91 -26.83 -11.98
C ASN A 3 -16.44 -27.26 -12.14
N ILE A 4 -16.03 -28.44 -11.70
CA ILE A 4 -14.65 -28.92 -11.84
C ILE A 4 -14.40 -29.39 -13.27
N SER A 5 -15.32 -30.14 -13.88
CA SER A 5 -15.20 -30.58 -15.27
C SER A 5 -15.01 -29.41 -16.23
N ASP A 6 -15.81 -28.34 -16.09
CA ASP A 6 -15.67 -27.10 -16.86
C ASP A 6 -14.32 -26.43 -16.63
N SER A 7 -13.84 -26.45 -15.39
CA SER A 7 -12.56 -25.84 -15.04
C SER A 7 -11.37 -26.61 -15.59
N VAL A 8 -11.43 -27.92 -15.60
CA VAL A 8 -10.45 -28.82 -16.25
C VAL A 8 -10.47 -28.60 -17.76
N TYR A 9 -11.66 -28.55 -18.36
CA TYR A 9 -11.80 -28.29 -19.80
C TYR A 9 -11.19 -26.94 -20.19
N THR A 10 -11.51 -25.87 -19.43
CA THR A 10 -10.90 -24.55 -19.65
C THR A 10 -9.39 -24.56 -19.54
N SER A 11 -8.86 -25.31 -18.57
CA SER A 11 -7.43 -25.31 -18.27
C SER A 11 -6.59 -26.14 -19.24
N LEU A 12 -7.15 -27.23 -19.77
CA LEU A 12 -6.39 -28.24 -20.53
C LEU A 12 -6.82 -28.37 -22.00
N VAL A 13 -8.03 -27.90 -22.36
CA VAL A 13 -8.59 -28.12 -23.69
C VAL A 13 -8.86 -26.82 -24.44
N ASP A 14 -9.70 -25.93 -23.91
CA ASP A 14 -10.04 -24.64 -24.55
C ASP A 14 -10.12 -23.51 -23.54
N LYS A 15 -9.16 -22.59 -23.59
CA LYS A 15 -9.05 -21.41 -22.72
C LYS A 15 -10.25 -20.45 -22.82
N ASN A 16 -11.03 -20.51 -23.89
CA ASN A 16 -12.19 -19.64 -24.11
C ASN A 16 -13.45 -20.20 -23.45
N HIS A 17 -13.44 -21.47 -23.01
CA HIS A 17 -14.54 -22.05 -22.27
C HIS A 17 -14.71 -21.34 -20.91
N ILE A 18 -15.94 -21.04 -20.51
CA ILE A 18 -16.23 -20.29 -19.28
C ILE A 18 -16.33 -21.23 -18.11
N SER A 19 -15.46 -21.07 -17.12
CA SER A 19 -15.46 -21.84 -15.87
C SER A 19 -15.05 -20.99 -14.68
N GLN A 20 -15.19 -21.55 -13.47
CA GLN A 20 -14.76 -20.89 -12.23
C GLN A 20 -13.24 -20.80 -12.16
N LYS A 21 -12.72 -19.58 -12.03
CA LYS A 21 -11.28 -19.31 -12.03
C LYS A 21 -10.55 -20.01 -10.87
N ASP A 22 -11.18 -20.10 -9.70
CA ASP A 22 -10.58 -20.66 -8.48
C ASP A 22 -10.50 -22.20 -8.48
N LEU A 23 -11.21 -22.86 -9.40
CA LEU A 23 -11.16 -24.30 -9.56
C LEU A 23 -10.26 -24.73 -10.72
N ARG A 24 -9.74 -23.79 -11.50
CA ARG A 24 -8.90 -24.08 -12.66
C ARG A 24 -7.54 -24.59 -12.23
N LEU A 25 -7.04 -25.56 -12.98
CA LEU A 25 -5.64 -25.91 -12.95
C LEU A 25 -4.84 -24.74 -13.49
N LYS A 26 -3.83 -24.29 -12.74
CA LYS A 26 -3.03 -23.13 -13.09
C LYS A 26 -1.57 -23.30 -12.66
N LEU A 27 -0.65 -22.66 -13.38
CA LEU A 27 0.73 -22.50 -12.96
C LEU A 27 0.84 -21.34 -11.98
N LEU A 28 1.43 -21.60 -10.82
CA LEU A 28 1.77 -20.58 -9.83
C LEU A 28 3.29 -20.33 -9.88
N TYR A 29 3.64 -19.07 -9.98
CA TYR A 29 5.03 -18.59 -9.95
C TYR A 29 5.07 -17.18 -9.34
N ASN A 30 6.24 -16.75 -8.92
CA ASN A 30 6.39 -15.41 -8.38
C ASN A 30 6.63 -14.42 -9.52
N ASP A 31 5.78 -13.39 -9.61
CA ASP A 31 5.85 -12.32 -10.59
C ASP A 31 5.34 -11.03 -9.98
N TYR A 32 6.27 -10.19 -9.56
CA TYR A 32 5.93 -8.93 -8.90
C TYR A 32 5.17 -7.97 -9.82
N GLN A 33 5.52 -7.91 -11.10
CA GLN A 33 4.88 -6.98 -12.06
C GLN A 33 3.40 -7.33 -12.27
N ASN A 34 3.07 -8.62 -12.19
CA ASN A 34 1.69 -9.12 -12.32
C ASN A 34 1.02 -9.40 -10.97
N ASN A 35 1.62 -8.97 -9.85
CA ASN A 35 1.12 -9.21 -8.49
C ASN A 35 0.83 -10.70 -8.25
N MET A 36 1.82 -11.56 -8.45
CA MET A 36 1.73 -12.98 -8.19
C MET A 36 2.83 -13.42 -7.23
N LYS A 37 2.44 -13.99 -6.09
CA LYS A 37 3.34 -14.60 -5.11
C LYS A 37 2.74 -15.90 -4.58
N LEU A 38 3.55 -16.94 -4.49
CA LEU A 38 3.11 -18.21 -3.91
C LEU A 38 2.73 -18.07 -2.43
N SER A 39 3.46 -17.23 -1.68
CA SER A 39 3.15 -16.95 -0.27
C SER A 39 1.70 -16.48 -0.08
N TYR A 40 1.22 -15.57 -0.91
CA TYR A 40 -0.15 -15.06 -0.84
C TYR A 40 -1.21 -16.14 -1.14
N GLU A 41 -0.96 -17.01 -2.12
CA GLU A 41 -1.87 -18.13 -2.40
C GLU A 41 -1.92 -19.12 -1.22
N LEU A 42 -0.77 -19.41 -0.60
CA LEU A 42 -0.71 -20.26 0.60
C LEU A 42 -1.44 -19.62 1.79
N GLU A 43 -1.22 -18.33 2.05
CA GLU A 43 -1.94 -17.59 3.09
C GLU A 43 -3.46 -17.67 2.92
N TYR A 44 -3.93 -17.54 1.69
CA TYR A 44 -5.36 -17.65 1.38
C TYR A 44 -5.91 -19.06 1.57
N LEU A 45 -5.20 -20.05 1.09
CA LEU A 45 -5.64 -21.44 1.21
C LEU A 45 -5.68 -21.88 2.67
N LEU A 46 -4.69 -21.47 3.47
CA LEU A 46 -4.68 -21.68 4.92
C LEU A 46 -5.88 -20.98 5.59
N ALA A 47 -6.13 -19.71 5.28
CA ALA A 47 -7.22 -18.97 5.89
C ALA A 47 -8.61 -19.63 5.66
N ASN A 48 -8.77 -20.39 4.56
CA ASN A 48 -10.04 -20.95 4.11
C ASN A 48 -10.13 -22.49 4.17
N CYS A 49 -9.18 -23.20 4.78
CA CYS A 49 -9.22 -24.66 4.86
C CYS A 49 -9.84 -25.17 6.18
N GLU A 50 -10.35 -26.40 6.13
CA GLU A 50 -10.80 -27.19 7.30
C GLU A 50 -9.71 -28.10 7.85
N SER A 51 -8.73 -28.44 7.02
CA SER A 51 -7.48 -29.13 7.40
C SER A 51 -6.45 -28.96 6.29
N PHE A 52 -5.17 -29.10 6.64
CA PHE A 52 -4.07 -29.02 5.68
C PHE A 52 -2.97 -30.06 5.95
N TYR A 53 -2.24 -30.40 4.88
CA TYR A 53 -1.16 -31.39 4.90
C TYR A 53 -0.01 -30.87 4.07
N PHE A 54 1.16 -30.69 4.69
CA PHE A 54 2.38 -30.25 4.01
C PHE A 54 3.41 -31.39 4.02
N SER A 55 3.95 -31.71 2.86
CA SER A 55 5.11 -32.58 2.70
C SER A 55 6.21 -31.77 2.03
N VAL A 56 7.15 -31.23 2.84
CA VAL A 56 8.11 -30.21 2.38
C VAL A 56 9.49 -30.48 2.99
N ALA A 57 10.49 -30.69 2.11
CA ALA A 57 11.83 -31.05 2.55
C ALA A 57 12.51 -29.98 3.40
N PHE A 58 12.40 -28.70 3.00
CA PHE A 58 13.07 -27.59 3.66
C PHE A 58 12.10 -26.52 4.15
N ILE A 59 12.26 -26.15 5.43
CA ILE A 59 11.51 -25.09 6.09
C ILE A 59 12.52 -24.13 6.72
N SER A 60 12.61 -22.88 6.25
CA SER A 60 13.42 -21.85 6.88
C SER A 60 12.64 -21.05 7.92
N GLU A 61 13.34 -20.42 8.87
CA GLU A 61 12.72 -19.48 9.82
C GLU A 61 11.95 -18.39 9.10
N SER A 62 12.56 -17.80 8.06
CA SER A 62 11.95 -16.77 7.22
C SER A 62 10.75 -17.28 6.41
N GLY A 63 10.79 -18.52 5.92
CA GLY A 63 9.67 -19.15 5.23
C GLY A 63 8.48 -19.40 6.17
N LEU A 64 8.75 -19.92 7.37
CA LEU A 64 7.72 -20.11 8.39
C LEU A 64 7.12 -18.77 8.85
N ALA A 65 7.93 -17.73 9.01
CA ALA A 65 7.47 -16.40 9.38
C ALA A 65 6.44 -15.85 8.40
N THR A 66 6.52 -16.16 7.11
CA THR A 66 5.52 -15.71 6.13
C THR A 66 4.10 -16.25 6.40
N LEU A 67 3.95 -17.35 7.13
CA LEU A 67 2.67 -18.01 7.36
C LEU A 67 2.19 -17.96 8.81
N LYS A 68 3.01 -17.46 9.75
CA LYS A 68 2.74 -17.54 11.20
C LYS A 68 1.35 -17.03 11.59
N GLU A 69 0.93 -15.86 11.12
CA GLU A 69 -0.38 -15.29 11.45
C GLU A 69 -1.52 -16.22 11.04
N LYS A 70 -1.43 -16.83 9.85
CA LYS A 70 -2.45 -17.77 9.37
C LYS A 70 -2.43 -19.07 10.16
N LEU A 71 -1.27 -19.54 10.56
CA LEU A 71 -1.16 -20.74 11.42
C LEU A 71 -1.74 -20.48 12.82
N PHE A 72 -1.51 -19.31 13.42
CA PHE A 72 -2.16 -18.91 14.67
C PHE A 72 -3.67 -18.74 14.51
N LEU A 73 -4.15 -18.18 13.41
CA LEU A 73 -5.58 -18.10 13.10
C LEU A 73 -6.21 -19.50 13.05
N LEU A 74 -5.56 -20.46 12.38
CA LEU A 74 -6.02 -21.86 12.32
C LEU A 74 -6.04 -22.51 13.70
N GLN A 75 -5.06 -22.21 14.55
CA GLN A 75 -5.03 -22.68 15.95
C GLN A 75 -6.23 -22.15 16.74
N LYS A 76 -6.53 -20.87 16.63
CA LYS A 76 -7.73 -20.27 17.28
C LYS A 76 -9.04 -20.89 16.77
N ARG A 77 -9.10 -21.27 15.51
CA ARG A 77 -10.27 -21.92 14.88
C ARG A 77 -10.33 -23.43 15.14
N GLY A 78 -9.31 -24.02 15.77
CA GLY A 78 -9.21 -25.46 16.01
C GLY A 78 -8.99 -26.30 14.76
N VAL A 79 -8.55 -25.69 13.67
CA VAL A 79 -8.22 -26.38 12.40
C VAL A 79 -6.93 -27.15 12.55
N LYS A 80 -6.94 -28.43 12.21
CA LYS A 80 -5.78 -29.31 12.37
C LYS A 80 -4.92 -29.35 11.11
N GLY A 81 -3.60 -29.41 11.32
CA GLY A 81 -2.60 -29.54 10.28
C GLY A 81 -1.65 -30.70 10.53
N LYS A 82 -1.09 -31.24 9.45
CA LYS A 82 0.00 -32.22 9.49
C LYS A 82 1.15 -31.74 8.61
N ILE A 83 2.38 -31.77 9.13
CA ILE A 83 3.59 -31.39 8.39
C ILE A 83 4.61 -32.52 8.45
N ILE A 84 5.10 -32.95 7.27
CA ILE A 84 6.27 -33.83 7.17
C ILE A 84 7.41 -33.01 6.61
N THR A 85 8.56 -33.07 7.25
CA THR A 85 9.79 -32.43 6.77
C THR A 85 10.99 -33.31 7.05
N SER A 86 12.21 -32.86 6.78
CA SER A 86 13.43 -33.66 6.96
C SER A 86 14.56 -32.89 7.60
N THR A 87 15.61 -33.59 7.98
CA THR A 87 16.89 -33.00 8.43
C THR A 87 17.93 -32.91 7.29
N TYR A 88 17.52 -33.24 6.07
CA TYR A 88 18.41 -33.39 4.91
C TYR A 88 19.34 -32.17 4.70
N LEU A 89 20.62 -32.42 4.65
CA LEU A 89 21.72 -31.44 4.52
C LEU A 89 21.75 -30.36 5.63
N GLY A 90 21.07 -30.55 6.74
CA GLY A 90 21.04 -29.55 7.84
C GLY A 90 20.36 -28.22 7.52
N PHE A 91 19.55 -28.15 6.45
CA PHE A 91 18.86 -26.91 6.06
C PHE A 91 17.79 -26.49 7.04
N ASN A 92 17.17 -27.43 7.76
CA ASN A 92 16.20 -27.17 8.79
C ASN A 92 16.92 -27.01 10.14
N SER A 93 17.00 -25.78 10.64
CA SER A 93 17.67 -25.49 11.92
C SER A 93 16.84 -26.01 13.12
N PRO A 94 17.47 -26.34 14.24
CA PRO A 94 16.76 -26.69 15.47
C PRO A 94 15.74 -25.61 15.88
N LYS A 95 16.03 -24.35 15.61
CA LYS A 95 15.14 -23.23 15.89
C LYS A 95 13.82 -23.31 15.11
N VAL A 96 13.86 -23.72 13.84
CA VAL A 96 12.64 -23.94 13.03
C VAL A 96 11.75 -25.00 13.67
N PHE A 97 12.34 -26.08 14.16
CA PHE A 97 11.59 -27.13 14.84
C PHE A 97 10.97 -26.65 16.16
N LYS A 98 11.70 -25.83 16.93
CA LYS A 98 11.15 -25.18 18.15
C LYS A 98 9.98 -24.25 17.79
N GLU A 99 10.09 -23.51 16.70
CA GLU A 99 9.01 -22.64 16.20
C GLU A 99 7.77 -23.43 15.75
N LEU A 100 7.96 -24.57 15.09
CA LEU A 100 6.85 -25.45 14.67
C LEU A 100 6.10 -26.04 15.88
N LEU A 101 6.77 -26.35 16.97
CA LEU A 101 6.14 -26.87 18.21
C LEU A 101 5.24 -25.86 18.94
N LYS A 102 5.32 -24.56 18.60
CA LYS A 102 4.41 -23.54 19.16
C LYS A 102 2.97 -23.72 18.68
N PHE A 103 2.77 -24.33 17.51
CA PHE A 103 1.44 -24.55 16.93
C PHE A 103 0.82 -25.86 17.45
N LYS A 104 0.03 -25.78 18.51
CA LYS A 104 -0.58 -26.97 19.18
C LYS A 104 -1.60 -27.73 18.33
N ASN A 105 -2.09 -27.13 17.26
CA ASN A 105 -3.02 -27.73 16.30
C ASN A 105 -2.32 -28.44 15.13
N ILE A 106 -0.99 -28.40 15.09
CA ILE A 106 -0.18 -28.98 14.00
C ILE A 106 0.65 -30.13 14.52
N GLU A 107 0.46 -31.30 13.93
CA GLU A 107 1.33 -32.45 14.15
C GLU A 107 2.49 -32.40 13.15
N VAL A 108 3.71 -32.50 13.65
CA VAL A 108 4.91 -32.43 12.82
C VAL A 108 5.70 -33.72 12.93
N ARG A 109 6.12 -34.28 11.81
CA ARG A 109 6.97 -35.46 11.74
C ARG A 109 8.21 -35.23 10.89
N ILE A 110 9.28 -35.93 11.23
CA ILE A 110 10.57 -35.85 10.55
C ILE A 110 10.80 -37.17 9.80
N PHE A 111 10.92 -37.06 8.48
CA PHE A 111 11.25 -38.19 7.63
C PHE A 111 12.78 -38.43 7.66
N ASP A 112 13.23 -39.70 7.78
CA ASP A 112 14.64 -40.03 7.96
C ASP A 112 15.46 -39.80 6.69
N GLU A 113 16.75 -39.46 6.85
CA GLU A 113 17.63 -38.94 5.79
C GLU A 113 18.04 -39.98 4.76
N GLU A 114 18.10 -41.29 5.10
CA GLU A 114 18.63 -42.32 4.23
C GLU A 114 17.84 -42.50 2.92
N ALA A 115 16.61 -42.00 2.83
CA ALA A 115 15.69 -42.18 1.70
C ALA A 115 15.62 -41.03 0.70
N GLY A 116 16.37 -39.92 0.90
CA GLY A 116 16.38 -38.80 -0.04
C GLY A 116 15.05 -38.02 -0.11
N PHE A 117 14.44 -37.66 1.05
CA PHE A 117 13.18 -36.92 1.12
C PHE A 117 13.29 -35.52 0.51
N HIS A 118 12.60 -35.28 -0.63
CA HIS A 118 12.64 -33.99 -1.33
C HIS A 118 11.30 -33.51 -1.92
N PRO A 119 10.13 -33.89 -1.33
CA PRO A 119 8.84 -33.41 -1.83
C PRO A 119 8.61 -31.93 -1.53
N LYS A 120 7.68 -31.31 -2.28
CA LYS A 120 7.19 -29.95 -2.08
C LYS A 120 5.71 -29.95 -2.44
N GLY A 121 4.92 -30.43 -1.52
CA GLY A 121 3.47 -30.59 -1.64
C GLY A 121 2.71 -29.85 -0.53
N TYR A 122 1.73 -29.05 -0.93
CA TYR A 122 0.83 -28.32 -0.04
C TYR A 122 -0.59 -28.70 -0.38
N ILE A 123 -1.30 -29.30 0.57
CA ILE A 123 -2.62 -29.89 0.36
C ILE A 123 -3.58 -29.26 1.35
N PHE A 124 -4.71 -28.77 0.86
CA PHE A 124 -5.75 -28.11 1.67
C PHE A 124 -7.09 -28.76 1.41
N LYS A 125 -7.79 -29.12 2.47
CA LYS A 125 -9.15 -29.65 2.39
C LYS A 125 -10.15 -28.57 2.78
N ASN A 126 -11.21 -28.43 1.97
CA ASN A 126 -12.35 -27.58 2.28
C ASN A 126 -13.61 -28.28 1.78
N SER A 127 -14.47 -28.76 2.72
CA SER A 127 -15.62 -29.62 2.44
C SER A 127 -15.22 -30.83 1.60
N ASP A 128 -15.82 -31.02 0.44
CA ASP A 128 -15.53 -32.11 -0.48
C ASP A 128 -14.41 -31.82 -1.48
N LEU A 129 -13.78 -30.66 -1.38
CA LEU A 129 -12.75 -30.20 -2.31
C LEU A 129 -11.36 -30.28 -1.69
N TYR A 130 -10.42 -30.73 -2.49
CA TYR A 130 -8.99 -30.65 -2.21
C TYR A 130 -8.34 -29.67 -3.16
N LYS A 131 -7.62 -28.69 -2.60
CA LYS A 131 -6.76 -27.77 -3.35
C LYS A 131 -5.31 -28.18 -3.09
N ILE A 132 -4.59 -28.43 -4.16
CA ILE A 132 -3.27 -29.05 -4.09
C ILE A 132 -2.28 -28.20 -4.88
N ILE A 133 -1.13 -27.94 -4.28
CA ILE A 133 0.01 -27.28 -4.93
C ILE A 133 1.20 -28.22 -4.86
N ILE A 134 1.75 -28.56 -6.02
CA ILE A 134 2.94 -29.40 -6.13
C ILE A 134 3.91 -28.72 -7.10
N GLY A 135 5.19 -28.64 -6.71
CA GLY A 135 6.18 -28.02 -7.60
C GLY A 135 7.59 -28.00 -7.03
N SER A 136 8.30 -26.92 -7.30
CA SER A 136 9.69 -26.75 -6.89
C SER A 136 9.89 -26.01 -5.58
N SER A 137 8.85 -25.34 -5.05
CA SER A 137 8.96 -24.41 -3.92
C SER A 137 9.01 -25.12 -2.57
N ASN A 138 10.12 -24.99 -1.87
CA ASN A 138 10.20 -25.28 -0.43
C ASN A 138 9.56 -24.18 0.40
N LEU A 139 9.31 -24.42 1.70
CA LEU A 139 8.82 -23.43 2.64
C LEU A 139 9.97 -22.49 3.08
N THR A 140 10.50 -21.75 2.12
CA THR A 140 11.55 -20.75 2.32
C THR A 140 11.10 -19.40 1.76
N GLN A 141 11.49 -18.31 2.38
CA GLN A 141 11.05 -16.96 2.02
C GLN A 141 11.24 -16.67 0.53
N ASN A 142 12.43 -16.99 -0.01
CA ASN A 142 12.74 -16.72 -1.40
C ASN A 142 11.93 -17.59 -2.37
N ALA A 143 11.73 -18.87 -2.08
CA ALA A 143 10.92 -19.76 -2.91
C ALA A 143 9.44 -19.31 -2.92
N LEU A 144 8.95 -18.78 -1.79
CA LEU A 144 7.56 -18.34 -1.67
C LEU A 144 7.30 -16.96 -2.28
N SER A 145 8.32 -16.10 -2.47
CA SER A 145 8.09 -14.69 -2.77
C SER A 145 8.89 -14.12 -3.94
N THR A 146 10.13 -14.56 -4.16
CA THR A 146 11.07 -13.89 -5.11
C THR A 146 11.68 -14.79 -6.15
N ASN A 147 11.98 -16.06 -5.83
CA ASN A 147 12.57 -16.98 -6.78
C ASN A 147 11.59 -17.34 -7.91
N GLN A 148 12.12 -17.59 -9.09
CA GLN A 148 11.35 -18.14 -10.20
C GLN A 148 11.15 -19.65 -9.98
N GLU A 149 10.05 -19.98 -9.31
CA GLU A 149 9.63 -21.35 -8.99
C GLU A 149 8.41 -21.70 -9.81
N TRP A 150 8.27 -22.96 -10.20
CA TRP A 150 7.09 -23.44 -10.89
C TRP A 150 6.29 -24.40 -10.01
N ASN A 151 5.05 -24.05 -9.77
CA ASN A 151 4.15 -24.88 -8.97
C ASN A 151 2.82 -25.07 -9.70
N LEU A 152 2.37 -26.29 -9.77
CA LEU A 152 1.09 -26.63 -10.34
C LEU A 152 0.02 -26.56 -9.24
N TYR A 153 -1.00 -25.72 -9.44
CA TYR A 153 -2.18 -25.68 -8.61
C TYR A 153 -3.31 -26.45 -9.27
N LEU A 154 -3.94 -27.35 -8.55
CA LEU A 154 -5.09 -28.12 -8.99
C LEU A 154 -6.16 -28.23 -7.92
N THR A 155 -7.41 -28.35 -8.35
CA THR A 155 -8.56 -28.61 -7.47
C THR A 155 -9.17 -29.96 -7.86
N SER A 156 -9.44 -30.79 -6.88
CA SER A 156 -10.07 -32.10 -7.08
C SER A 156 -11.16 -32.35 -6.04
N ASN A 157 -12.17 -33.16 -6.41
CA ASN A 157 -13.11 -33.72 -5.44
C ASN A 157 -12.43 -34.78 -4.58
N GLN A 158 -12.98 -35.03 -3.39
CA GLN A 158 -12.45 -36.03 -2.46
C GLN A 158 -12.35 -37.46 -3.06
N ASN A 159 -13.14 -37.77 -4.05
CA ASN A 159 -13.18 -39.07 -4.76
C ASN A 159 -12.32 -39.04 -6.03
N GLY A 160 -11.55 -38.01 -6.28
CA GLY A 160 -10.62 -37.93 -7.41
C GLY A 160 -9.44 -38.87 -7.19
N GLU A 161 -9.02 -39.60 -8.22
CA GLU A 161 -7.91 -40.56 -8.15
C GLU A 161 -6.61 -39.88 -7.69
N ILE A 162 -6.34 -38.64 -8.13
CA ILE A 162 -5.15 -37.86 -7.70
C ILE A 162 -5.16 -37.61 -6.20
N VAL A 163 -6.33 -37.41 -5.58
CA VAL A 163 -6.44 -37.18 -4.12
C VAL A 163 -6.14 -38.48 -3.37
N GLU A 164 -6.59 -39.62 -3.90
CA GLU A 164 -6.29 -40.92 -3.33
C GLU A 164 -4.78 -41.23 -3.39
N GLN A 165 -4.18 -41.03 -4.55
CA GLN A 165 -2.74 -41.21 -4.74
C GLN A 165 -1.91 -40.34 -3.76
N ILE A 166 -2.22 -39.05 -3.65
CA ILE A 166 -1.51 -38.12 -2.76
C ILE A 166 -1.72 -38.49 -1.29
N LYS A 167 -2.95 -38.90 -0.90
CA LYS A 167 -3.21 -39.35 0.47
C LYS A 167 -2.43 -40.60 0.82
N ASN A 168 -2.44 -41.60 -0.07
CA ASN A 168 -1.72 -42.86 0.16
C ASN A 168 -0.20 -42.59 0.31
N GLU A 169 0.38 -41.74 -0.52
CA GLU A 169 1.78 -41.36 -0.43
C GLU A 169 2.08 -40.57 0.86
N PHE A 170 1.21 -39.59 1.21
CA PHE A 170 1.35 -38.83 2.46
C PHE A 170 1.26 -39.74 3.69
N GLU A 171 0.30 -40.66 3.74
CA GLU A 171 0.13 -41.59 4.86
C GLU A 171 1.28 -42.60 4.95
N TYR A 172 1.85 -43.01 3.83
CA TYR A 172 3.08 -43.80 3.80
C TYR A 172 4.25 -43.04 4.43
N GLN A 173 4.53 -41.82 3.94
CA GLN A 173 5.57 -40.96 4.49
C GLN A 173 5.32 -40.62 5.98
N TRP A 174 4.06 -40.46 6.37
CA TRP A 174 3.66 -40.19 7.75
C TRP A 174 4.00 -41.37 8.68
N LYS A 175 3.76 -42.57 8.26
CA LYS A 175 4.07 -43.79 9.06
C LYS A 175 5.56 -44.01 9.21
N GLU A 176 6.32 -43.79 8.16
CA GLU A 176 7.79 -43.97 8.17
C GLU A 176 8.54 -42.83 8.88
N SER A 177 7.88 -41.72 9.23
CA SER A 177 8.48 -40.55 9.88
C SER A 177 8.39 -40.60 11.41
N LYS A 178 9.35 -39.96 12.08
CA LYS A 178 9.42 -39.82 13.55
C LYS A 178 8.64 -38.57 14.00
N GLU A 179 8.02 -38.65 15.17
CA GLU A 179 7.33 -37.50 15.75
C GLU A 179 8.32 -36.45 16.23
N LEU A 180 8.04 -35.17 15.89
CA LEU A 180 8.78 -34.04 16.41
C LEU A 180 8.35 -33.74 17.85
N ASN A 181 9.28 -33.77 18.79
CA ASN A 181 9.07 -33.37 20.19
C ASN A 181 10.34 -32.73 20.77
N GLY A 182 10.24 -32.23 22.01
CA GLY A 182 11.37 -31.53 22.67
C GLY A 182 12.63 -32.38 22.78
N LEU A 183 12.47 -33.65 23.14
CA LEU A 183 13.61 -34.56 23.28
C LEU A 183 14.32 -34.81 21.96
N TRP A 184 13.55 -34.99 20.89
CA TRP A 184 14.10 -35.14 19.57
C TRP A 184 14.89 -33.90 19.11
N ILE A 185 14.39 -32.70 19.47
CA ILE A 185 15.09 -31.44 19.12
C ILE A 185 16.41 -31.33 19.92
N GLU A 186 16.42 -31.65 21.19
CA GLU A 186 17.62 -31.64 22.02
C GLU A 186 18.69 -32.61 21.47
N GLU A 187 18.29 -33.82 21.05
CA GLU A 187 19.16 -34.77 20.38
C GLU A 187 19.70 -34.18 19.07
N TYR A 188 18.82 -33.60 18.24
CA TYR A 188 19.23 -32.98 16.96
C TYR A 188 20.20 -31.82 17.16
N GLU A 189 19.95 -30.95 18.15
CA GLU A 189 20.85 -29.84 18.49
C GLU A 189 22.26 -30.32 18.86
N SER A 190 22.40 -31.49 19.47
CA SER A 190 23.69 -31.99 19.94
C SER A 190 24.68 -32.31 18.78
N TYR A 191 24.16 -32.62 17.60
CA TYR A 191 24.99 -32.93 16.42
C TYR A 191 24.72 -32.02 15.20
N TYR A 192 23.81 -31.04 15.33
CA TYR A 192 23.52 -30.10 14.28
C TYR A 192 24.74 -29.23 13.95
N VAL A 193 25.13 -29.25 12.68
CA VAL A 193 26.16 -28.35 12.16
C VAL A 193 25.48 -27.40 11.18
N GLU A 194 25.51 -26.11 11.51
CA GLU A 194 24.95 -25.07 10.62
C GLU A 194 25.63 -25.20 9.24
N PRO A 195 24.87 -25.37 8.14
CA PRO A 195 25.42 -25.43 6.80
C PRO A 195 26.30 -24.22 6.57
N VAL A 196 27.55 -24.43 6.17
CA VAL A 196 28.49 -23.36 5.85
C VAL A 196 27.81 -22.54 4.72
N LYS A 197 27.18 -21.41 5.10
CA LYS A 197 26.84 -20.40 4.10
C LYS A 197 28.13 -20.09 3.40
N THR A 198 28.26 -20.49 2.13
CA THR A 198 29.46 -20.21 1.34
C THR A 198 29.64 -18.71 1.46
N LYS A 199 30.45 -18.28 2.44
CA LYS A 199 30.92 -16.91 2.49
C LYS A 199 31.52 -16.75 1.11
N HIS A 200 30.88 -16.00 0.24
CA HIS A 200 31.60 -15.43 -0.86
C HIS A 200 32.82 -14.85 -0.20
N ILE A 201 33.96 -15.54 -0.37
CA ILE A 201 35.25 -15.07 0.07
C ILE A 201 35.28 -13.68 -0.52
N THR A 202 35.09 -12.68 0.33
CA THR A 202 35.30 -11.27 -0.03
C THR A 202 36.81 -11.18 -0.32
N LYS A 203 37.22 -11.67 -1.53
CA LYS A 203 38.35 -11.04 -2.20
C LYS A 203 38.05 -9.56 -2.05
N MET A 204 39.06 -8.75 -1.72
CA MET A 204 39.00 -7.29 -1.73
C MET A 204 38.43 -6.86 -3.09
N TYR A 205 37.10 -6.95 -3.23
CA TYR A 205 36.43 -6.38 -4.39
C TYR A 205 36.43 -4.88 -4.16
N ASP A 206 36.91 -4.16 -5.14
CA ASP A 206 36.63 -2.73 -5.26
C ASP A 206 35.15 -2.52 -4.95
N ILE A 207 34.86 -1.83 -3.86
CA ILE A 207 33.47 -1.48 -3.48
C ILE A 207 32.91 -0.66 -4.62
N LYS A 208 31.92 -1.19 -5.33
CA LYS A 208 31.32 -0.55 -6.51
C LYS A 208 29.93 -0.04 -6.16
N PRO A 209 29.52 1.10 -6.76
CA PRO A 209 28.17 1.58 -6.57
C PRO A 209 27.13 0.58 -7.08
N ASN A 210 26.07 0.35 -6.29
CA ASN A 210 24.91 -0.43 -6.70
C ASN A 210 24.09 0.31 -7.79
N TYR A 211 23.04 -0.33 -8.29
CA TYR A 211 22.22 0.23 -9.37
C TYR A 211 21.67 1.63 -9.02
N MET A 212 21.03 1.77 -7.85
CA MET A 212 20.47 3.03 -7.34
C MET A 212 21.55 4.11 -7.22
N GLN A 213 22.69 3.75 -6.64
CA GLN A 213 23.80 4.69 -6.48
C GLN A 213 24.34 5.18 -7.84
N LYS A 214 24.36 4.31 -8.86
CA LYS A 214 24.76 4.71 -10.23
C LYS A 214 23.78 5.72 -10.83
N GLU A 215 22.48 5.53 -10.66
CA GLU A 215 21.45 6.48 -11.13
C GLU A 215 21.58 7.83 -10.41
N ALA A 216 21.70 7.80 -9.08
CA ALA A 216 21.87 9.01 -8.28
C ALA A 216 23.14 9.78 -8.66
N LEU A 217 24.28 9.09 -8.88
CA LEU A 217 25.54 9.69 -9.33
C LEU A 217 25.39 10.32 -10.73
N SER A 218 24.67 9.64 -11.64
CA SER A 218 24.40 10.17 -12.97
C SER A 218 23.58 11.48 -12.90
N SER A 219 22.55 11.51 -12.07
CA SER A 219 21.69 12.67 -11.86
C SER A 219 22.44 13.83 -11.19
N LEU A 220 23.26 13.56 -10.18
CA LEU A 220 24.14 14.58 -9.57
C LEU A 220 25.09 15.21 -10.61
N ASN A 221 25.67 14.39 -11.46
CA ASN A 221 26.56 14.85 -12.51
C ASN A 221 25.83 15.69 -13.59
N ALA A 222 24.58 15.29 -13.94
CA ALA A 222 23.74 16.04 -14.87
C ALA A 222 23.41 17.44 -14.33
N LEU A 223 22.98 17.55 -13.07
CA LEU A 223 22.71 18.83 -12.41
C LEU A 223 23.94 19.76 -12.39
N ARG A 224 25.11 19.21 -12.10
CA ARG A 224 26.36 20.00 -12.12
C ARG A 224 26.72 20.48 -13.54
N LYS A 225 26.47 19.66 -14.56
CA LYS A 225 26.66 20.09 -15.98
C LYS A 225 25.70 21.20 -16.38
N GLU A 226 24.52 21.26 -15.79
CA GLU A 226 23.56 22.36 -15.94
C GLU A 226 23.93 23.61 -15.15
N GLY A 227 25.06 23.60 -14.45
CA GLY A 227 25.53 24.73 -13.64
C GLY A 227 24.88 24.87 -12.26
N LYS A 228 24.15 23.83 -11.80
CA LYS A 228 23.55 23.83 -10.44
C LYS A 228 24.65 23.68 -9.39
N GLN A 229 24.57 24.50 -8.34
CA GLN A 229 25.54 24.52 -7.24
C GLN A 229 25.02 23.81 -5.98
N LYS A 230 23.77 23.45 -5.94
CA LYS A 230 23.11 22.79 -4.79
C LYS A 230 22.24 21.64 -5.27
N SER A 231 22.19 20.59 -4.48
CA SER A 231 21.27 19.48 -4.73
C SER A 231 20.88 18.76 -3.47
N LEU A 232 19.66 18.21 -3.47
CA LEU A 232 19.09 17.37 -2.42
C LEU A 232 19.04 15.91 -2.88
N LEU A 233 19.47 15.00 -2.01
CA LEU A 233 19.37 13.56 -2.15
C LEU A 233 18.39 13.04 -1.10
N ILE A 234 17.29 12.46 -1.54
CA ILE A 234 16.27 11.86 -0.66
C ILE A 234 16.40 10.35 -0.77
N SER A 235 16.72 9.70 0.34
CA SER A 235 16.92 8.25 0.32
C SER A 235 16.59 7.62 1.66
N ALA A 236 15.78 6.55 1.64
CA ALA A 236 15.37 5.82 2.85
C ALA A 236 16.56 5.43 3.73
N THR A 237 16.33 5.25 5.03
CA THR A 237 17.38 4.80 5.97
C THR A 237 17.87 3.40 5.55
N GLY A 238 19.16 3.15 5.65
CA GLY A 238 19.76 1.84 5.34
C GLY A 238 20.15 1.63 3.87
N THR A 239 19.83 2.55 2.96
CA THR A 239 20.13 2.41 1.52
C THR A 239 21.57 2.73 1.12
N GLY A 240 22.43 3.13 2.06
CA GLY A 240 23.84 3.43 1.77
C GLY A 240 24.11 4.86 1.30
N LYS A 241 23.38 5.87 1.83
CA LYS A 241 23.59 7.31 1.54
C LYS A 241 25.04 7.76 1.69
N THR A 242 25.71 7.34 2.77
CA THR A 242 27.10 7.71 3.05
C THR A 242 28.06 7.15 1.99
N TYR A 243 27.84 5.90 1.54
CA TYR A 243 28.60 5.34 0.42
C TYR A 243 28.37 6.11 -0.88
N LEU A 244 27.13 6.48 -1.16
CA LEU A 244 26.78 7.28 -2.35
C LEU A 244 27.51 8.64 -2.32
N ALA A 245 27.50 9.32 -1.18
CA ALA A 245 28.23 10.58 -1.01
C ALA A 245 29.75 10.40 -1.21
N ALA A 246 30.32 9.31 -0.68
CA ALA A 246 31.75 9.01 -0.86
C ALA A 246 32.09 8.69 -2.33
N PHE A 247 31.23 7.96 -3.06
CA PHE A 247 31.40 7.74 -4.51
C PHE A 247 31.31 9.04 -5.30
N ASP A 248 30.38 9.92 -4.94
CA ASP A 248 30.23 11.21 -5.61
C ASP A 248 31.44 12.12 -5.37
N VAL A 249 31.93 12.21 -4.13
CA VAL A 249 33.16 12.94 -3.81
C VAL A 249 34.37 12.34 -4.50
N LYS A 250 34.46 11.00 -4.57
CA LYS A 250 35.52 10.32 -5.33
C LYS A 250 35.48 10.67 -6.82
N ALA A 251 34.31 10.81 -7.40
CA ALA A 251 34.15 11.18 -8.81
C ALA A 251 34.37 12.70 -9.06
N TYR A 252 33.95 13.54 -8.14
CA TYR A 252 34.07 15.00 -8.22
C TYR A 252 35.50 15.50 -7.96
N HIS A 253 36.27 14.81 -7.12
CA HIS A 253 37.67 15.13 -6.73
C HIS A 253 37.87 16.52 -6.16
N PRO A 254 37.10 16.97 -5.16
CA PRO A 254 37.30 18.28 -4.58
C PRO A 254 38.69 18.37 -3.91
N LYS A 255 39.29 19.56 -3.91
CA LYS A 255 40.54 19.78 -3.17
C LYS A 255 40.31 19.69 -1.67
N LYS A 256 39.30 20.39 -1.15
CA LYS A 256 38.86 20.32 0.25
C LYS A 256 37.35 20.06 0.34
N MET A 257 36.93 19.23 1.29
CA MET A 257 35.54 18.85 1.53
C MET A 257 35.21 18.96 3.02
N LEU A 258 34.00 19.43 3.33
CA LEU A 258 33.40 19.41 4.67
C LEU A 258 32.18 18.50 4.70
N PHE A 259 32.20 17.54 5.62
CA PHE A 259 31.05 16.68 5.90
C PHE A 259 30.45 17.06 7.26
N VAL A 260 29.17 17.46 7.29
CA VAL A 260 28.51 17.98 8.49
C VAL A 260 27.35 17.04 8.89
N VAL A 261 27.35 16.67 10.16
CA VAL A 261 26.29 15.87 10.79
C VAL A 261 25.95 16.43 12.18
N HIS A 262 24.91 15.89 12.79
CA HIS A 262 24.51 16.32 14.12
C HIS A 262 25.17 15.50 15.27
N ARG A 263 25.82 14.35 14.99
CA ARG A 263 26.46 13.49 16.00
C ARG A 263 27.88 13.08 15.61
N LYS A 264 28.77 13.05 16.61
CA LYS A 264 30.18 12.68 16.42
C LYS A 264 30.35 11.23 15.94
N SER A 265 29.55 10.29 16.49
CA SER A 265 29.59 8.88 16.05
C SER A 265 29.26 8.70 14.59
N ILE A 266 28.29 9.44 14.05
CA ILE A 266 27.93 9.43 12.62
C ILE A 266 29.08 10.01 11.78
N ALA A 267 29.69 11.11 12.25
CA ALA A 267 30.84 11.69 11.55
C ALA A 267 32.03 10.72 11.46
N LEU A 268 32.31 9.97 12.53
CA LEU A 268 33.36 8.96 12.56
C LEU A 268 33.07 7.82 11.57
N LYS A 269 31.87 7.24 11.61
CA LYS A 269 31.45 6.18 10.65
C LYS A 269 31.49 6.67 9.19
N ALA A 270 31.10 7.93 8.95
CA ALA A 270 31.19 8.53 7.63
C ALA A 270 32.65 8.64 7.19
N MET A 271 33.54 9.11 8.05
CA MET A 271 34.98 9.21 7.78
C MET A 271 35.58 7.84 7.43
N GLU A 272 35.29 6.80 8.20
CA GLU A 272 35.71 5.40 7.91
C GLU A 272 35.21 4.92 6.55
N THR A 273 33.96 5.22 6.19
CA THR A 273 33.39 4.89 4.87
C THR A 273 34.15 5.60 3.76
N PHE A 274 34.44 6.88 3.90
CA PHE A 274 35.21 7.65 2.93
C PHE A 274 36.66 7.14 2.83
N GLN A 275 37.31 6.81 3.95
CA GLN A 275 38.63 6.21 3.98
C GLN A 275 38.69 4.84 3.27
N SER A 276 37.61 4.06 3.33
CA SER A 276 37.53 2.77 2.63
C SER A 276 37.57 2.94 1.10
N LEU A 277 37.02 4.03 0.56
CA LEU A 277 36.86 4.29 -0.88
C LEU A 277 37.91 5.25 -1.47
N ILE A 278 38.42 6.19 -0.68
CA ILE A 278 39.31 7.28 -1.14
C ILE A 278 40.61 7.20 -0.35
N LYS A 279 41.67 6.66 -0.99
CA LYS A 279 42.94 6.37 -0.33
C LYS A 279 43.99 7.51 -0.44
N ASN A 280 43.77 8.47 -1.35
CA ASN A 280 44.73 9.50 -1.72
C ASN A 280 44.42 10.88 -1.11
N LYS A 281 43.57 10.94 -0.09
CA LYS A 281 43.18 12.17 0.61
C LYS A 281 43.37 12.02 2.12
N SER A 282 43.86 13.07 2.76
CA SER A 282 43.96 13.13 4.21
C SER A 282 42.59 13.46 4.79
N MET A 283 42.18 12.75 5.85
CA MET A 283 40.87 12.90 6.49
C MET A 283 41.06 13.17 7.99
N GLY A 284 40.21 14.02 8.55
CA GLY A 284 40.26 14.33 9.97
C GLY A 284 38.94 14.77 10.55
N MET A 285 38.90 14.73 11.87
CA MET A 285 37.74 15.13 12.67
C MET A 285 37.84 16.54 13.20
N PHE A 286 36.74 17.30 13.11
CA PHE A 286 36.62 18.63 13.70
C PHE A 286 35.38 18.69 14.62
N SER A 287 35.51 18.06 15.79
CA SER A 287 34.39 17.95 16.74
C SER A 287 34.90 17.65 18.17
N GLY A 288 34.27 18.23 19.17
CA GLY A 288 34.66 18.08 20.57
C GLY A 288 36.06 18.62 20.83
N ASN A 289 36.99 17.77 21.32
CA ASN A 289 38.37 18.13 21.57
C ASN A 289 39.30 17.89 20.36
N GLN A 290 38.81 17.30 19.31
CA GLN A 290 39.54 17.03 18.08
C GLN A 290 39.43 18.23 17.13
N ARG A 291 40.59 18.74 16.62
CA ARG A 291 40.70 19.98 15.81
C ARG A 291 41.67 19.79 14.65
N ASP A 292 41.34 18.88 13.73
CA ASP A 292 42.14 18.57 12.57
C ASP A 292 41.86 19.61 11.47
N LEU A 293 42.66 20.70 11.40
CA LEU A 293 42.49 21.80 10.44
C LEU A 293 43.14 21.56 9.09
N ASP A 294 44.31 20.86 9.07
CA ASP A 294 45.17 20.75 7.88
C ASP A 294 44.80 19.57 6.96
N LYS A 295 43.61 18.99 7.15
CA LYS A 295 43.18 17.83 6.34
C LYS A 295 42.46 18.26 5.08
N ASP A 296 42.54 17.41 4.05
CA ASP A 296 41.79 17.62 2.79
C ASP A 296 40.29 17.49 3.00
N TYR A 297 39.88 16.47 3.76
CA TYR A 297 38.49 16.20 4.05
C TYR A 297 38.23 16.25 5.54
N ILE A 298 37.35 17.15 5.94
CA ILE A 298 37.02 17.41 7.34
C ILE A 298 35.61 16.90 7.64
N PHE A 299 35.47 16.11 8.70
CA PHE A 299 34.21 15.59 9.24
C PHE A 299 33.90 16.34 10.53
N SER A 300 32.73 16.99 10.60
CA SER A 300 32.40 17.84 11.72
C SER A 300 30.96 17.63 12.21
N THR A 301 30.73 18.00 13.47
CA THR A 301 29.37 18.17 13.97
C THR A 301 28.90 19.58 13.82
N ILE A 302 27.62 19.78 13.53
CA ILE A 302 27.02 21.11 13.38
C ILE A 302 27.22 21.94 14.67
N GLN A 303 27.09 21.32 15.86
CA GLN A 303 27.27 21.96 17.15
C GLN A 303 28.67 22.56 17.34
N THR A 304 29.64 22.10 16.59
CA THR A 304 31.01 22.64 16.61
C THR A 304 31.21 23.68 15.51
N ILE A 305 30.99 23.26 14.25
CA ILE A 305 31.39 24.07 13.09
C ILE A 305 30.55 25.33 12.87
N HIS A 306 29.31 25.42 13.41
CA HIS A 306 28.47 26.61 13.22
C HIS A 306 28.92 27.78 14.08
N LYS A 307 29.66 27.54 15.19
CA LYS A 307 30.10 28.59 16.11
C LYS A 307 31.11 29.51 15.43
N PRO A 308 30.95 30.84 15.55
CA PRO A 308 31.87 31.81 14.90
C PRO A 308 33.34 31.52 15.20
N GLU A 309 33.69 31.24 16.45
CA GLU A 309 35.06 30.95 16.91
C GLU A 309 35.72 29.74 16.23
N TYR A 310 34.91 28.82 15.66
CA TYR A 310 35.41 27.62 14.97
C TYR A 310 35.28 27.72 13.44
N ARG A 311 34.17 28.27 12.91
CA ARG A 311 33.99 28.39 11.47
C ARG A 311 34.94 29.41 10.84
N GLU A 312 35.28 30.50 11.59
CA GLU A 312 36.21 31.53 11.13
C GLU A 312 37.67 31.05 11.11
N LEU A 313 38.00 29.88 11.60
CA LEU A 313 39.27 29.21 11.37
C LEU A 313 39.45 28.76 9.92
N PHE A 314 38.37 28.75 9.14
CA PHE A 314 38.37 28.41 7.72
C PHE A 314 37.94 29.59 6.86
N ASP A 315 38.57 29.74 5.69
CA ASP A 315 38.13 30.73 4.70
C ASP A 315 36.72 30.38 4.18
N GLN A 316 35.95 31.43 3.81
CA GLN A 316 34.59 31.20 3.29
C GLN A 316 34.57 30.31 2.02
N ASN A 317 35.62 30.33 1.22
CA ASN A 317 35.80 29.55 0.01
C ASN A 317 36.70 28.31 0.22
N GLU A 318 37.05 27.98 1.47
CA GLU A 318 37.96 26.86 1.83
C GLU A 318 37.46 25.53 1.25
N PHE A 319 36.15 25.23 1.38
CA PHE A 319 35.58 23.97 0.97
C PHE A 319 34.94 24.06 -0.41
N GLU A 320 35.48 23.31 -1.36
CA GLU A 320 34.88 23.20 -2.70
C GLU A 320 33.58 22.40 -2.68
N TYR A 321 33.47 21.46 -1.74
CA TYR A 321 32.31 20.55 -1.61
C TYR A 321 31.89 20.49 -0.14
N ILE A 322 30.60 20.75 0.12
CA ILE A 322 30.03 20.59 1.46
C ILE A 322 28.89 19.57 1.37
N ILE A 323 28.88 18.63 2.31
CA ILE A 323 27.84 17.62 2.48
C ILE A 323 27.18 17.85 3.83
N ILE A 324 25.86 17.94 3.84
CA ILE A 324 25.04 18.00 5.05
C ILE A 324 24.19 16.75 5.11
N ASP A 325 24.47 15.85 6.05
CA ASP A 325 23.64 14.67 6.30
C ASP A 325 22.54 14.98 7.31
N GLU A 326 21.40 14.29 7.18
CA GLU A 326 20.16 14.54 7.92
C GLU A 326 19.70 16.02 7.82
N VAL A 327 19.72 16.52 6.59
CA VAL A 327 19.47 17.94 6.27
C VAL A 327 18.06 18.41 6.65
N HIS A 328 17.13 17.51 6.95
CA HIS A 328 15.83 17.87 7.52
C HIS A 328 15.94 18.65 8.84
N LYS A 329 17.09 18.63 9.50
CA LYS A 329 17.41 19.47 10.67
C LYS A 329 17.92 20.88 10.30
N ALA A 330 18.17 21.14 9.03
CA ALA A 330 18.78 22.38 8.55
C ALA A 330 17.89 23.64 8.70
N GLY A 331 16.63 23.49 9.12
CA GLY A 331 15.81 24.62 9.56
C GLY A 331 16.31 25.29 10.85
N ALA A 332 17.15 24.61 11.64
CA ALA A 332 17.77 25.22 12.80
C ALA A 332 18.75 26.33 12.38
N HIS A 333 18.76 27.38 13.16
CA HIS A 333 19.58 28.58 12.91
C HIS A 333 21.08 28.26 12.65
N SER A 334 21.63 27.27 13.37
CA SER A 334 23.02 26.82 13.24
C SER A 334 23.38 26.30 11.83
N TYR A 335 22.47 25.66 11.13
CA TYR A 335 22.73 25.21 9.77
C TYR A 335 22.62 26.34 8.75
N GLN A 336 21.71 27.28 8.98
CA GLN A 336 21.59 28.47 8.14
C GLN A 336 22.83 29.33 8.23
N GLU A 337 23.33 29.59 9.44
CA GLU A 337 24.59 30.32 9.67
C GLU A 337 25.79 29.68 8.96
N LEU A 338 25.85 28.33 8.97
CA LEU A 338 26.90 27.59 8.27
C LEU A 338 26.82 27.77 6.74
N ILE A 339 25.63 27.64 6.18
CA ILE A 339 25.38 27.73 4.72
C ILE A 339 25.57 29.16 4.23
N ASP A 340 25.23 30.15 5.05
CA ASP A 340 25.42 31.57 4.72
C ASP A 340 26.89 31.98 4.76
N TYR A 341 27.67 31.37 5.64
CA TYR A 341 29.10 31.67 5.78
C TYR A 341 29.93 31.06 4.66
N PHE A 342 29.85 29.75 4.44
CA PHE A 342 30.64 29.05 3.43
C PHE A 342 30.06 29.19 2.02
N LYS A 343 30.94 29.31 1.04
CA LYS A 343 30.58 29.45 -0.38
C LYS A 343 31.17 28.29 -1.19
N PRO A 344 30.67 27.06 -1.02
CA PRO A 344 31.19 25.90 -1.75
C PRO A 344 30.85 25.99 -3.24
N LYS A 345 31.63 25.30 -4.07
CA LYS A 345 31.29 25.06 -5.49
C LYS A 345 30.07 24.15 -5.65
N PHE A 346 29.90 23.21 -4.69
CA PHE A 346 28.73 22.34 -4.65
C PHE A 346 28.33 22.02 -3.21
N LEU A 347 27.02 22.13 -2.94
CA LEU A 347 26.40 21.80 -1.65
C LEU A 347 25.45 20.61 -1.86
N LEU A 348 25.71 19.50 -1.19
CA LEU A 348 24.85 18.31 -1.19
C LEU A 348 24.13 18.17 0.15
N GLY A 349 22.80 18.20 0.14
CA GLY A 349 21.96 17.80 1.27
C GLY A 349 21.51 16.36 1.14
N MET A 350 21.53 15.61 2.23
CA MET A 350 21.02 14.24 2.27
C MET A 350 19.99 14.10 3.39
N SER A 351 18.86 13.44 3.09
CA SER A 351 17.82 13.12 4.08
C SER A 351 17.05 11.88 3.68
N ALA A 352 16.51 11.20 4.67
CA ALA A 352 15.50 10.14 4.43
C ALA A 352 14.08 10.71 4.31
N THR A 353 13.81 11.80 5.01
CA THR A 353 12.51 12.47 5.13
C THR A 353 12.73 13.98 5.12
N PRO A 354 12.68 14.64 3.97
CA PRO A 354 12.84 16.08 3.88
C PRO A 354 11.62 16.86 4.38
N GLU A 355 10.47 16.18 4.50
CA GLU A 355 9.21 16.74 4.98
C GLU A 355 9.32 17.11 6.46
N ARG A 356 8.88 18.31 6.82
CA ARG A 356 8.96 18.86 8.20
C ARG A 356 7.59 19.34 8.67
N SER A 357 7.41 19.34 9.98
CA SER A 357 6.20 19.84 10.64
C SER A 357 6.27 21.33 11.02
N ASP A 358 7.43 22.01 10.83
CA ASP A 358 7.71 23.36 11.30
C ASP A 358 7.77 24.43 10.20
N ASP A 359 7.12 24.18 9.07
CA ASP A 359 7.01 25.09 7.91
C ASP A 359 8.34 25.51 7.25
N PHE A 360 9.48 24.94 7.63
CA PHE A 360 10.76 25.23 6.99
C PHE A 360 10.91 24.45 5.67
N ASP A 361 11.07 25.19 4.56
CA ASP A 361 11.17 24.63 3.22
C ASP A 361 12.62 24.22 2.87
N ILE A 362 12.95 22.96 3.10
CA ILE A 362 14.26 22.39 2.75
C ILE A 362 14.48 22.39 1.24
N TYR A 363 13.45 22.13 0.45
CA TYR A 363 13.57 22.11 -1.02
C TYR A 363 14.04 23.44 -1.57
N LYS A 364 13.54 24.56 -1.01
CA LYS A 364 13.96 25.92 -1.35
C LYS A 364 15.44 26.16 -1.01
N MET A 365 15.94 25.64 0.11
CA MET A 365 17.35 25.75 0.49
C MET A 365 18.28 25.17 -0.58
N PHE A 366 17.84 24.14 -1.29
CA PHE A 366 18.58 23.47 -2.37
C PHE A 366 18.09 23.89 -3.77
N ASP A 367 17.46 25.06 -3.88
CA ASP A 367 16.95 25.63 -5.14
C ASP A 367 16.07 24.65 -5.92
N TYR A 368 15.32 23.79 -5.18
CA TYR A 368 14.45 22.71 -5.69
C TYR A 368 15.16 21.68 -6.56
N ASN A 369 16.49 21.59 -6.48
CA ASN A 369 17.27 20.61 -7.24
C ASN A 369 17.31 19.27 -6.49
N ILE A 370 16.42 18.35 -6.82
CA ILE A 370 16.42 16.97 -6.30
C ILE A 370 17.21 16.12 -7.30
N ALA A 371 18.38 15.62 -6.88
CA ALA A 371 19.17 14.74 -7.72
C ALA A 371 18.57 13.35 -7.81
N PHE A 372 18.10 12.84 -6.69
CA PHE A 372 17.53 11.49 -6.63
C PHE A 372 16.61 11.35 -5.41
N GLU A 373 15.55 10.59 -5.58
CA GLU A 373 14.63 10.24 -4.51
C GLU A 373 14.33 8.74 -4.56
N ILE A 374 14.52 8.05 -3.44
CA ILE A 374 14.13 6.65 -3.24
C ILE A 374 13.47 6.48 -1.89
N ARG A 375 12.24 6.03 -1.89
CA ARG A 375 11.44 5.77 -0.70
C ARG A 375 11.52 4.30 -0.28
N LEU A 376 10.84 3.97 0.82
CA LEU A 376 10.91 2.64 1.45
C LEU A 376 10.55 1.51 0.47
N GLN A 377 9.45 1.64 -0.28
CA GLN A 377 9.00 0.59 -1.21
C GLN A 377 10.01 0.35 -2.33
N GLU A 378 10.47 1.42 -2.97
CA GLU A 378 11.48 1.34 -4.03
C GLU A 378 12.80 0.76 -3.50
N ALA A 379 13.20 1.15 -2.27
CA ALA A 379 14.39 0.60 -1.64
C ALA A 379 14.26 -0.91 -1.37
N MET A 380 13.06 -1.40 -1.07
CA MET A 380 12.78 -2.84 -0.95
C MET A 380 12.75 -3.53 -2.31
N GLU A 381 12.18 -2.90 -3.33
CA GLU A 381 12.15 -3.43 -4.71
C GLU A 381 13.56 -3.68 -5.25
N TYR A 382 14.50 -2.78 -4.96
CA TYR A 382 15.91 -2.93 -5.32
C TYR A 382 16.72 -3.81 -4.34
N ASP A 383 16.07 -4.50 -3.42
CA ASP A 383 16.73 -5.35 -2.40
C ASP A 383 17.82 -4.60 -1.61
N LEU A 384 17.62 -3.34 -1.29
CA LEU A 384 18.58 -2.54 -0.53
C LEU A 384 18.40 -2.68 0.98
N LEU A 385 17.24 -3.15 1.41
CA LEU A 385 16.85 -3.27 2.81
C LEU A 385 16.69 -4.74 3.22
N CYS A 386 16.79 -4.99 4.52
CA CYS A 386 16.44 -6.27 5.11
C CYS A 386 14.92 -6.50 4.97
N PRO A 387 14.46 -7.66 4.48
CA PRO A 387 13.05 -7.98 4.47
C PRO A 387 12.43 -7.92 5.87
N PHE A 388 11.14 -7.67 5.95
CA PHE A 388 10.43 -7.67 7.21
C PHE A 388 9.11 -8.43 7.14
N HIS A 389 8.70 -8.96 8.29
CA HIS A 389 7.37 -9.52 8.49
C HIS A 389 6.61 -8.62 9.48
N TYR A 390 5.60 -7.92 8.97
CA TYR A 390 4.76 -7.04 9.78
C TYR A 390 3.49 -7.78 10.20
N TYR A 391 3.25 -7.77 11.50
CA TYR A 391 2.08 -8.35 12.14
C TYR A 391 1.31 -7.25 12.88
N GLY A 392 0.20 -6.80 12.29
CA GLY A 392 -0.75 -5.92 12.94
C GLY A 392 -1.73 -6.76 13.77
N ILE A 393 -1.56 -6.75 15.07
CA ILE A 393 -2.33 -7.56 15.99
C ILE A 393 -3.17 -6.69 16.93
N THR A 394 -4.29 -7.23 17.36
CA THR A 394 -5.16 -6.53 18.31
C THR A 394 -4.49 -6.43 19.67
N ASP A 395 -4.45 -5.21 20.24
CA ASP A 395 -4.04 -5.03 21.64
C ASP A 395 -5.08 -5.65 22.58
N LEU A 396 -4.67 -5.93 23.82
CA LEU A 396 -5.47 -6.64 24.81
C LEU A 396 -6.83 -5.94 25.04
N VAL A 397 -7.88 -6.73 25.18
CA VAL A 397 -9.20 -6.28 25.59
C VAL A 397 -9.35 -6.54 27.09
N ILE A 398 -9.50 -5.47 27.88
CA ILE A 398 -9.69 -5.54 29.34
C ILE A 398 -11.10 -5.05 29.65
N ASP A 399 -11.93 -5.86 30.34
CA ASP A 399 -13.32 -5.54 30.73
C ASP A 399 -14.17 -5.04 29.54
N ASP A 400 -14.11 -5.76 28.41
CA ASP A 400 -14.75 -5.40 27.14
C ASP A 400 -14.30 -4.05 26.55
N GLN A 401 -13.25 -3.44 27.08
CA GLN A 401 -12.65 -2.21 26.56
C GLN A 401 -11.33 -2.50 25.86
N ILE A 402 -11.23 -2.05 24.62
CA ILE A 402 -9.98 -2.10 23.86
C ILE A 402 -9.16 -0.85 24.18
N ILE A 403 -7.85 -1.01 24.29
CA ILE A 403 -6.92 0.09 24.51
C ILE A 403 -7.10 1.16 23.42
N ASN A 404 -7.17 2.42 23.84
CA ASN A 404 -7.36 3.59 22.99
C ASN A 404 -6.52 4.79 23.50
N ASP A 405 -6.63 5.93 22.80
CA ASP A 405 -5.87 7.15 23.11
C ASP A 405 -6.10 7.70 24.54
N LYS A 406 -7.20 7.31 25.19
CA LYS A 406 -7.60 7.78 26.54
C LYS A 406 -7.38 6.73 27.63
N THR A 407 -6.82 5.58 27.29
CA THR A 407 -6.61 4.47 28.24
C THR A 407 -5.78 4.93 29.43
N GLU A 408 -6.23 4.56 30.65
CA GLU A 408 -5.53 4.88 31.89
C GLU A 408 -4.17 4.20 31.97
N PHE A 409 -3.20 4.87 32.61
CA PHE A 409 -1.82 4.39 32.74
C PHE A 409 -1.73 2.99 33.37
N ASN A 410 -2.50 2.72 34.42
CA ASN A 410 -2.44 1.44 35.14
C ASN A 410 -2.82 0.24 34.23
N LEU A 411 -3.68 0.46 33.24
CA LEU A 411 -4.04 -0.58 32.27
C LEU A 411 -2.91 -0.83 31.27
N LEU A 412 -2.17 0.22 30.91
CA LEU A 412 -1.06 0.12 29.95
C LEU A 412 0.13 -0.69 30.52
N VAL A 413 0.28 -0.73 31.84
CA VAL A 413 1.36 -1.44 32.55
C VAL A 413 0.85 -2.61 33.39
N SER A 414 -0.37 -3.06 33.18
CA SER A 414 -0.95 -4.20 33.90
C SER A 414 -0.24 -5.50 33.56
N ASP A 415 -0.11 -6.38 34.56
CA ASP A 415 0.51 -7.70 34.37
C ASP A 415 -0.10 -8.49 33.23
N LEU A 416 -1.43 -8.45 33.09
CA LEU A 416 -2.15 -9.11 31.99
C LEU A 416 -1.69 -8.60 30.62
N ARG A 417 -1.51 -7.29 30.48
CA ARG A 417 -1.04 -6.73 29.19
C ARG A 417 0.44 -7.05 28.95
N VAL A 418 1.26 -7.01 29.99
CA VAL A 418 2.68 -7.37 29.88
C VAL A 418 2.83 -8.83 29.48
N ASP A 419 2.12 -9.73 30.13
CA ASP A 419 2.17 -11.16 29.80
C ASP A 419 1.67 -11.42 28.37
N TYR A 420 0.64 -10.68 27.92
CA TYR A 420 0.17 -10.74 26.54
C TYR A 420 1.22 -10.21 25.54
N ILE A 421 1.90 -9.09 25.85
CA ILE A 421 2.96 -8.56 25.00
C ILE A 421 4.10 -9.58 24.88
N ILE A 422 4.51 -10.18 25.99
CA ILE A 422 5.56 -11.20 26.03
C ILE A 422 5.14 -12.44 25.23
N GLU A 423 3.90 -12.92 25.41
CA GLU A 423 3.36 -14.02 24.61
C GLU A 423 3.49 -13.72 23.11
N LYS A 424 3.11 -12.52 22.67
CA LYS A 424 3.16 -12.16 21.23
C LYS A 424 4.59 -11.96 20.72
N ILE A 425 5.47 -11.41 21.52
CA ILE A 425 6.92 -11.35 21.23
C ILE A 425 7.50 -12.75 20.98
N ASP A 426 7.14 -13.69 21.83
CA ASP A 426 7.59 -15.08 21.72
C ASP A 426 6.91 -15.82 20.56
N ASP A 427 5.60 -15.63 20.34
CA ASP A 427 4.84 -16.24 19.25
C ASP A 427 5.45 -15.89 17.89
N TYR A 428 5.65 -14.60 17.62
CA TYR A 428 6.18 -14.14 16.33
C TYR A 428 7.71 -14.30 16.24
N GLY A 429 8.42 -14.25 17.37
CA GLY A 429 9.87 -14.50 17.47
C GLY A 429 10.72 -13.44 16.74
N PHE A 430 11.93 -13.82 16.36
CA PHE A 430 12.92 -12.94 15.74
C PHE A 430 13.87 -13.75 14.85
N SER A 431 14.56 -13.10 13.93
CA SER A 431 15.62 -13.71 13.10
C SER A 431 16.96 -13.71 13.83
N GLY A 432 17.76 -14.79 13.69
CA GLY A 432 19.08 -14.89 14.30
C GLY A 432 19.08 -15.59 15.65
N LYS A 433 20.20 -15.52 16.36
CA LYS A 433 20.44 -16.32 17.59
C LYS A 433 19.94 -15.64 18.85
N LYS A 434 20.00 -14.31 18.92
CA LYS A 434 19.59 -13.48 20.06
C LYS A 434 18.64 -12.39 19.57
N VAL A 435 17.71 -11.99 20.45
CA VAL A 435 16.86 -10.83 20.17
C VAL A 435 17.64 -9.54 20.41
N HIS A 436 17.49 -8.60 19.49
CA HIS A 436 17.95 -7.22 19.58
C HIS A 436 16.74 -6.35 19.26
N GLY A 437 15.92 -6.07 20.29
CA GLY A 437 14.59 -5.53 20.12
C GLY A 437 14.49 -4.04 20.47
N LEU A 438 13.60 -3.33 19.76
CA LEU A 438 13.16 -1.99 20.10
C LEU A 438 11.66 -2.01 20.41
N ILE A 439 11.25 -1.45 21.54
CA ILE A 439 9.85 -1.33 21.95
C ILE A 439 9.49 0.15 22.05
N PHE A 440 8.58 0.60 21.18
CA PHE A 440 8.10 1.98 21.14
C PHE A 440 6.84 2.14 21.96
N CYS A 441 6.90 2.95 23.02
CA CYS A 441 5.82 3.24 23.95
C CYS A 441 5.17 4.60 23.66
N SER A 442 3.95 4.80 24.15
CA SER A 442 3.21 6.04 24.04
C SER A 442 3.64 7.12 25.05
N ARG A 443 4.12 6.71 26.23
CA ARG A 443 4.45 7.60 27.34
C ARG A 443 5.78 7.24 27.98
N LYS A 444 6.51 8.25 28.50
CA LYS A 444 7.80 8.04 29.20
C LYS A 444 7.65 7.11 30.41
N GLN A 445 6.60 7.31 31.21
CA GLN A 445 6.35 6.48 32.39
C GLN A 445 6.02 5.03 32.01
N GLU A 446 5.28 4.81 30.92
CA GLU A 446 4.99 3.48 30.37
C GLU A 446 6.29 2.75 29.99
N ALA A 447 7.21 3.42 29.28
CA ALA A 447 8.49 2.83 28.90
C ALA A 447 9.34 2.40 30.11
N VAL A 448 9.39 3.24 31.13
CA VAL A 448 10.16 2.97 32.36
C VAL A 448 9.57 1.79 33.14
N GLU A 449 8.25 1.78 33.37
CA GLU A 449 7.62 0.73 34.14
C GLU A 449 7.59 -0.62 33.42
N LEU A 450 7.29 -0.61 32.09
CA LEU A 450 7.36 -1.83 31.28
C LEU A 450 8.78 -2.42 31.27
N SER A 451 9.82 -1.60 31.11
CA SER A 451 11.20 -2.07 31.18
C SER A 451 11.52 -2.75 32.52
N LYS A 452 11.04 -2.17 33.62
CA LYS A 452 11.21 -2.76 34.96
C LYS A 452 10.52 -4.12 35.08
N ILE A 453 9.25 -4.20 34.68
CA ILE A 453 8.47 -5.44 34.72
C ILE A 453 9.08 -6.52 33.81
N PHE A 454 9.58 -6.16 32.63
CA PHE A 454 10.28 -7.11 31.76
C PHE A 454 11.57 -7.65 32.39
N ASN A 455 12.33 -6.80 33.12
CA ASN A 455 13.49 -7.26 33.87
C ASN A 455 13.09 -8.24 35.00
N GLU A 456 11.96 -8.01 35.68
CA GLU A 456 11.39 -8.93 36.66
C GLU A 456 10.96 -10.28 36.04
N ARG A 457 10.61 -10.29 34.75
CA ARG A 457 10.28 -11.51 33.96
C ARG A 457 11.53 -12.19 33.36
N GLY A 458 12.74 -11.67 33.64
CA GLY A 458 14.01 -12.28 33.23
C GLY A 458 14.61 -11.75 31.92
N TYR A 459 13.99 -10.74 31.28
CA TYR A 459 14.60 -10.05 30.13
C TYR A 459 15.63 -9.02 30.61
N LYS A 460 16.59 -8.68 29.74
CA LYS A 460 17.60 -7.66 29.97
C LYS A 460 17.22 -6.40 29.24
N THR A 461 16.63 -5.43 29.93
CA THR A 461 16.05 -4.25 29.26
C THR A 461 16.45 -2.93 29.91
N ILE A 462 16.34 -1.84 29.17
CA ILE A 462 16.51 -0.47 29.64
C ILE A 462 15.45 0.43 28.99
N ALA A 463 14.95 1.41 29.75
CA ALA A 463 14.14 2.48 29.20
C ALA A 463 15.01 3.71 28.90
N LEU A 464 14.81 4.29 27.71
CA LEU A 464 15.44 5.53 27.29
C LEU A 464 14.39 6.58 26.93
N THR A 465 14.58 7.79 27.45
CA THR A 465 13.67 8.92 27.24
C THR A 465 14.43 10.13 26.69
N GLY A 466 13.69 11.19 26.34
CA GLY A 466 14.30 12.46 25.92
C GLY A 466 15.23 13.11 26.94
N ASP A 467 15.06 12.77 28.20
CA ASP A 467 15.80 13.36 29.34
C ASP A 467 17.16 12.68 29.58
N ASP A 468 17.41 11.51 28.93
CA ASP A 468 18.67 10.76 29.12
C ASP A 468 19.82 11.37 28.35
N SER A 469 21.02 11.31 28.91
CA SER A 469 22.25 11.83 28.29
C SER A 469 22.63 11.03 27.04
N GLU A 470 23.36 11.64 26.12
CA GLU A 470 23.85 10.98 24.90
C GLU A 470 24.78 9.80 25.22
N LEU A 471 25.58 9.90 26.30
CA LEU A 471 26.45 8.80 26.76
C LEU A 471 25.63 7.58 27.20
N LYS A 472 24.55 7.77 27.97
CA LYS A 472 23.67 6.67 28.37
C LYS A 472 22.99 6.02 27.18
N ARG A 473 22.58 6.82 26.19
CA ARG A 473 21.96 6.30 24.95
C ARG A 473 22.96 5.48 24.15
N GLN A 474 24.21 5.94 24.05
CA GLN A 474 25.26 5.22 23.33
C GLN A 474 25.59 3.90 24.03
N ASP A 475 25.78 3.92 25.34
CA ASP A 475 26.02 2.71 26.14
C ASP A 475 24.89 1.67 25.93
N ALA A 476 23.63 2.10 25.98
CA ALA A 476 22.50 1.22 25.77
C ALA A 476 22.46 0.62 24.36
N MET A 477 22.84 1.39 23.33
CA MET A 477 22.95 0.90 21.95
C MET A 477 24.06 -0.13 21.79
N ASP A 478 25.24 0.16 22.34
CA ASP A 478 26.39 -0.75 22.28
C ASP A 478 26.07 -2.08 23.01
N ARG A 479 25.36 -2.00 24.14
CA ARG A 479 24.87 -3.18 24.87
C ARG A 479 23.78 -3.92 24.12
N LEU A 480 22.89 -3.24 23.39
CA LEU A 480 21.88 -3.91 22.56
C LEU A 480 22.53 -4.67 21.38
N GLU A 481 23.62 -4.16 20.82
CA GLU A 481 24.36 -4.85 19.75
C GLU A 481 25.29 -5.96 20.27
N SER A 482 25.51 -6.03 21.60
CA SER A 482 26.40 -7.03 22.21
C SER A 482 25.72 -8.38 22.37
N ASP A 483 26.40 -9.43 21.95
CA ASP A 483 26.00 -10.83 22.18
C ASP A 483 26.49 -11.37 23.52
N ASN A 484 27.25 -10.58 24.32
CA ASN A 484 27.81 -10.97 25.63
C ASN A 484 26.71 -11.01 26.70
N GLU A 485 27.06 -11.53 27.87
CA GLU A 485 26.16 -11.61 29.02
C GLU A 485 25.59 -10.27 29.49
N ASP A 486 26.33 -9.17 29.33
CA ASP A 486 25.87 -7.81 29.67
C ASP A 486 24.99 -7.17 28.58
N GLY A 487 24.78 -7.88 27.46
CA GLY A 487 23.97 -7.40 26.32
C GLY A 487 22.50 -7.31 26.67
N LEU A 488 21.83 -6.28 26.16
CA LEU A 488 20.40 -6.09 26.29
C LEU A 488 19.61 -6.94 25.30
N ASP A 489 18.37 -7.28 25.67
CA ASP A 489 17.39 -7.90 24.80
C ASP A 489 16.51 -6.82 24.16
N TYR A 490 16.07 -5.80 24.94
CA TYR A 490 15.22 -4.73 24.47
C TYR A 490 15.61 -3.37 25.02
N ILE A 491 15.39 -2.35 24.18
CA ILE A 491 15.33 -0.95 24.62
C ILE A 491 13.89 -0.47 24.48
N PHE A 492 13.29 -0.03 25.58
CA PHE A 492 12.03 0.69 25.61
C PHE A 492 12.25 2.18 25.36
N THR A 493 11.43 2.78 24.51
CA THR A 493 11.68 4.17 24.09
C THR A 493 10.42 4.93 23.75
N VAL A 494 10.48 6.26 23.87
CA VAL A 494 9.46 7.23 23.43
C VAL A 494 10.15 8.31 22.63
N ASP A 495 9.83 8.43 21.34
CA ASP A 495 10.23 9.47 20.38
C ASP A 495 11.73 9.67 20.13
N ILE A 496 12.64 9.22 21.00
CA ILE A 496 14.08 9.48 20.84
C ILE A 496 14.76 8.66 19.74
N PHE A 497 14.18 7.53 19.35
CA PHE A 497 14.69 6.65 18.30
C PHE A 497 13.99 6.84 16.96
N ASN A 498 13.21 7.89 16.81
CA ASN A 498 12.62 8.25 15.52
C ASN A 498 13.70 8.69 14.52
N GLU A 499 14.84 9.26 14.99
CA GLU A 499 15.89 9.82 14.15
C GLU A 499 17.32 9.55 14.68
N GLY A 500 18.28 9.45 13.75
CA GLY A 500 19.71 9.56 14.05
C GLY A 500 20.37 8.40 14.80
N ILE A 501 19.78 7.23 14.85
CA ILE A 501 20.31 6.02 15.49
C ILE A 501 20.50 4.92 14.46
N ASP A 502 21.63 4.27 14.56
CA ASP A 502 22.02 3.16 13.71
C ASP A 502 22.34 1.93 14.54
N ILE A 503 21.41 0.96 14.56
CA ILE A 503 21.59 -0.31 15.23
C ILE A 503 21.29 -1.42 14.20
N PRO A 504 22.28 -1.82 13.39
CA PRO A 504 22.07 -2.79 12.32
C PRO A 504 21.57 -4.16 12.78
N LYS A 505 21.92 -4.60 13.99
CA LYS A 505 21.50 -5.89 14.55
C LYS A 505 20.02 -5.97 14.92
N VAL A 506 19.28 -4.85 15.01
CA VAL A 506 17.84 -4.90 15.38
C VAL A 506 17.10 -5.87 14.48
N ASN A 507 16.49 -6.89 15.10
CA ASN A 507 15.77 -7.98 14.44
C ASN A 507 14.30 -8.10 14.88
N GLN A 508 13.90 -7.33 15.90
CA GLN A 508 12.51 -7.23 16.31
C GLN A 508 12.15 -5.78 16.68
N VAL A 509 10.99 -5.32 16.20
CA VAL A 509 10.44 -3.99 16.53
C VAL A 509 9.02 -4.18 17.03
N VAL A 510 8.73 -3.66 18.23
CA VAL A 510 7.40 -3.73 18.86
C VAL A 510 6.84 -2.32 18.99
N MET A 511 5.62 -2.11 18.51
CA MET A 511 4.92 -0.84 18.57
C MET A 511 3.73 -0.94 19.54
N LEU A 512 3.84 -0.27 20.69
CA LEU A 512 2.79 -0.18 21.72
C LEU A 512 2.11 1.19 21.73
N ARG A 513 2.20 1.93 20.64
CA ARG A 513 1.70 3.30 20.54
C ARG A 513 0.87 3.48 19.29
N PRO A 514 -0.14 4.40 19.30
CA PRO A 514 -0.88 4.75 18.09
C PRO A 514 0.05 5.36 17.03
N THR A 515 -0.24 5.07 15.78
CA THR A 515 0.43 5.71 14.65
C THR A 515 -0.12 7.13 14.47
N GLU A 516 0.63 8.13 14.89
CA GLU A 516 0.24 9.54 14.76
C GLU A 516 0.62 10.15 13.41
N SER A 517 1.67 9.62 12.78
CA SER A 517 2.21 10.06 11.52
C SER A 517 2.80 8.90 10.73
N ALA A 518 2.45 8.81 9.45
CA ALA A 518 3.04 7.82 8.54
C ALA A 518 4.56 7.96 8.43
N ILE A 519 5.10 9.19 8.52
CA ILE A 519 6.54 9.46 8.48
C ILE A 519 7.23 8.86 9.70
N ILE A 520 6.70 9.11 10.91
CA ILE A 520 7.27 8.58 12.16
C ILE A 520 7.23 7.06 12.16
N PHE A 521 6.12 6.47 11.72
CA PHE A 521 5.98 5.01 11.61
C PHE A 521 7.07 4.40 10.71
N VAL A 522 7.26 4.96 9.50
CA VAL A 522 8.30 4.51 8.56
C VAL A 522 9.70 4.71 9.14
N GLN A 523 9.95 5.78 9.87
CA GLN A 523 11.23 6.02 10.53
C GLN A 523 11.53 4.98 11.63
N GLN A 524 10.54 4.61 12.44
CA GLN A 524 10.65 3.58 13.46
C GLN A 524 10.87 2.20 12.84
N LEU A 525 10.07 1.84 11.85
CA LEU A 525 10.22 0.61 11.08
C LEU A 525 11.62 0.53 10.45
N GLY A 526 12.07 1.62 9.83
CA GLY A 526 13.36 1.70 9.15
C GLY A 526 14.59 1.44 10.03
N ARG A 527 14.45 1.52 11.37
CA ARG A 527 15.55 1.21 12.30
C ARG A 527 15.98 -0.24 12.23
N GLY A 528 15.04 -1.15 12.03
CA GLY A 528 15.32 -2.58 11.87
C GLY A 528 15.71 -2.99 10.45
N LEU A 529 15.47 -2.18 9.42
CA LEU A 529 15.56 -2.62 8.03
C LEU A 529 16.98 -2.60 7.42
N ARG A 530 18.03 -2.33 8.20
CA ARG A 530 19.40 -2.48 7.70
C ARG A 530 19.77 -3.96 7.57
N LYS A 531 20.41 -4.31 6.45
CA LYS A 531 20.98 -5.66 6.28
C LYS A 531 22.13 -5.89 7.25
N HIS A 532 22.14 -7.04 7.89
CA HIS A 532 23.21 -7.50 8.76
C HIS A 532 23.41 -9.02 8.61
N GLU A 533 24.62 -9.53 8.79
CA GLU A 533 24.91 -10.95 8.59
C GLU A 533 24.23 -11.88 9.62
N ASP A 534 23.90 -11.34 10.81
CA ASP A 534 23.28 -12.10 11.89
C ASP A 534 21.75 -12.22 11.77
N LYS A 535 21.13 -11.57 10.76
CA LYS A 535 19.67 -11.64 10.56
C LYS A 535 19.28 -11.74 9.08
N GLU A 536 18.25 -12.52 8.81
CA GLU A 536 17.68 -12.68 7.46
C GLU A 536 16.47 -11.77 7.24
N TYR A 537 15.74 -11.41 8.32
CA TYR A 537 14.55 -10.57 8.30
C TYR A 537 14.38 -9.85 9.64
N VAL A 538 13.43 -8.92 9.65
CA VAL A 538 12.99 -8.21 10.86
C VAL A 538 11.55 -8.56 11.15
N VAL A 539 11.23 -8.86 12.40
CA VAL A 539 9.84 -9.01 12.86
C VAL A 539 9.34 -7.67 13.39
N VAL A 540 8.19 -7.24 12.89
CA VAL A 540 7.52 -6.02 13.37
C VAL A 540 6.17 -6.42 13.94
N ILE A 541 5.96 -6.16 15.22
CA ILE A 541 4.71 -6.44 15.92
C ILE A 541 4.08 -5.11 16.29
N ASP A 542 2.92 -4.81 15.70
CA ASP A 542 2.19 -3.57 15.95
C ASP A 542 0.88 -3.87 16.68
N PHE A 543 0.77 -3.39 17.92
CA PHE A 543 -0.40 -3.57 18.77
C PHE A 543 -1.46 -2.52 18.43
N ILE A 544 -2.44 -2.92 17.62
CA ILE A 544 -3.48 -2.05 17.09
C ILE A 544 -4.64 -1.93 18.09
N GLY A 545 -4.67 -0.82 18.81
CA GLY A 545 -5.77 -0.43 19.67
C GLY A 545 -6.96 0.16 18.89
N ASN A 546 -7.90 0.73 19.62
CA ASN A 546 -9.05 1.46 19.03
C ASN A 546 -8.68 2.93 18.80
N TYR A 547 -7.74 3.18 17.89
CA TYR A 547 -7.22 4.52 17.60
C TYR A 547 -7.92 5.13 16.38
N GLU A 548 -8.20 6.43 16.45
CA GLU A 548 -8.90 7.14 15.37
C GLU A 548 -8.11 7.16 14.05
N LYS A 549 -6.78 7.11 14.13
CA LYS A 549 -5.88 7.27 12.98
C LYS A 549 -5.29 5.96 12.45
N ASN A 550 -5.88 4.81 12.73
CA ASN A 550 -5.38 3.52 12.23
C ASN A 550 -5.26 3.47 10.69
N PHE A 551 -5.99 4.32 9.97
CA PHE A 551 -5.85 4.47 8.52
C PHE A 551 -4.45 4.94 8.08
N LEU A 552 -3.64 5.51 8.99
CA LEU A 552 -2.25 5.91 8.69
C LEU A 552 -1.32 4.70 8.51
N ILE A 553 -1.64 3.56 9.12
CA ILE A 553 -0.83 2.32 8.99
C ILE A 553 -0.73 1.88 7.53
N PRO A 554 -1.84 1.62 6.80
CA PRO A 554 -1.76 1.26 5.39
C PRO A 554 -1.18 2.38 4.52
N ILE A 555 -1.35 3.67 4.85
CA ILE A 555 -0.69 4.79 4.16
C ILE A 555 0.83 4.69 4.31
N ALA A 556 1.31 4.49 5.53
CA ALA A 556 2.73 4.40 5.82
C ALA A 556 3.40 3.20 5.13
N LEU A 557 2.76 2.03 5.22
CA LEU A 557 3.27 0.79 4.64
C LEU A 557 3.19 0.76 3.11
N SER A 558 2.14 1.34 2.51
CA SER A 558 2.00 1.42 1.05
C SER A 558 2.81 2.57 0.42
N GLY A 559 3.18 3.57 1.20
CA GLY A 559 3.80 4.81 0.70
C GLY A 559 2.88 5.66 -0.17
N SER A 560 1.59 5.33 -0.26
CA SER A 560 0.63 6.05 -1.11
C SER A 560 -0.04 7.19 -0.34
N LEU A 561 0.19 8.41 -0.79
CA LEU A 561 -0.39 9.65 -0.23
C LEU A 561 -1.66 10.11 -0.96
N ASN A 562 -2.22 9.29 -1.85
CA ASN A 562 -3.44 9.65 -2.60
C ASN A 562 -4.72 9.65 -1.75
N TYR A 563 -4.66 9.11 -0.53
CA TYR A 563 -5.78 8.99 0.41
C TYR A 563 -7.04 8.33 -0.18
N ASN A 564 -6.87 7.43 -1.14
CA ASN A 564 -7.97 6.69 -1.74
C ASN A 564 -8.38 5.54 -0.82
N LYS A 565 -9.62 5.58 -0.29
CA LYS A 565 -10.14 4.56 0.64
C LYS A 565 -10.08 3.15 0.06
N ASP A 566 -10.36 2.98 -1.21
CA ASP A 566 -10.36 1.66 -1.85
C ASP A 566 -8.94 1.10 -1.99
N ASN A 567 -7.98 1.95 -2.34
CA ASN A 567 -6.57 1.55 -2.39
C ASN A 567 -6.07 1.16 -0.99
N LEU A 568 -6.47 1.90 0.06
CA LEU A 568 -6.10 1.57 1.43
C LEU A 568 -6.74 0.26 1.90
N ARG A 569 -8.02 0.03 1.61
CA ARG A 569 -8.71 -1.23 1.93
C ARG A 569 -8.07 -2.41 1.19
N ARG A 570 -7.81 -2.23 -0.10
CA ARG A 570 -7.12 -3.23 -0.91
C ARG A 570 -5.73 -3.54 -0.36
N PHE A 571 -4.99 -2.54 0.09
CA PHE A 571 -3.68 -2.75 0.71
C PHE A 571 -3.76 -3.55 2.02
N VAL A 572 -4.80 -3.34 2.83
CA VAL A 572 -5.03 -4.14 4.06
C VAL A 572 -5.30 -5.60 3.73
N GLU A 573 -6.00 -5.90 2.61
CA GLU A 573 -6.28 -7.27 2.18
C GLU A 573 -5.09 -7.93 1.46
N GLU A 574 -4.44 -7.20 0.57
CA GLU A 574 -3.43 -7.71 -0.37
C GLU A 574 -2.02 -7.23 -0.04
N GLY A 575 -1.78 -6.71 1.19
CA GLY A 575 -0.50 -6.10 1.55
C GLY A 575 0.72 -6.97 1.26
N SER A 576 0.68 -8.25 1.64
CA SER A 576 1.74 -9.23 1.34
C SER A 576 1.98 -9.43 -0.17
N LEU A 577 0.94 -9.26 -0.99
CA LEU A 577 1.04 -9.36 -2.45
C LEU A 577 1.64 -8.09 -3.06
N ILE A 578 1.22 -6.93 -2.55
CA ILE A 578 1.56 -5.62 -3.10
C ILE A 578 2.98 -5.18 -2.69
N ILE A 579 3.41 -5.52 -1.45
CA ILE A 579 4.73 -5.08 -0.96
C ILE A 579 5.86 -5.73 -1.76
N PRO A 580 6.89 -4.96 -2.16
CA PRO A 580 8.01 -5.51 -2.93
C PRO A 580 8.84 -6.54 -2.15
N GLY A 581 9.54 -7.39 -2.89
CA GLY A 581 10.51 -8.35 -2.34
C GLY A 581 9.87 -9.45 -1.49
N ALA A 582 10.61 -9.90 -0.50
CA ALA A 582 10.25 -11.02 0.36
C ALA A 582 9.55 -10.60 1.67
N SER A 583 9.23 -9.31 1.83
CA SER A 583 8.49 -8.80 2.99
C SER A 583 7.02 -9.22 2.95
N THR A 584 6.40 -9.34 4.14
CA THR A 584 4.96 -9.65 4.30
C THR A 584 4.29 -8.66 5.23
N ILE A 585 2.99 -8.43 4.99
CA ILE A 585 2.15 -7.60 5.84
C ILE A 585 0.90 -8.40 6.14
N GLN A 586 0.68 -8.67 7.42
CA GLN A 586 -0.44 -9.46 7.89
C GLN A 586 -1.14 -8.73 9.04
N PHE A 587 -2.46 -8.84 9.07
CA PHE A 587 -3.29 -8.30 10.14
C PHE A 587 -4.18 -9.41 10.68
N ASP A 588 -4.41 -9.44 11.98
CA ASP A 588 -5.48 -10.24 12.54
C ASP A 588 -6.86 -9.68 12.14
N GLU A 589 -7.92 -10.49 12.24
CA GLU A 589 -9.25 -10.11 11.76
C GLU A 589 -9.83 -8.90 12.50
N ILE A 590 -9.56 -8.77 13.80
CA ILE A 590 -10.05 -7.65 14.61
C ILE A 590 -9.31 -6.36 14.23
N SER A 591 -8.00 -6.43 14.05
CA SER A 591 -7.18 -5.28 13.60
C SER A 591 -7.58 -4.81 12.21
N LYS A 592 -7.84 -5.72 11.27
CA LYS A 592 -8.39 -5.40 9.96
C LYS A 592 -9.69 -4.62 10.07
N LYS A 593 -10.63 -5.12 10.89
CA LYS A 593 -11.91 -4.45 11.11
C LYS A 593 -11.72 -3.04 11.66
N LYS A 594 -10.85 -2.85 12.66
CA LYS A 594 -10.53 -1.52 13.21
C LYS A 594 -9.93 -0.58 12.19
N ILE A 595 -9.01 -1.07 11.34
CA ILE A 595 -8.43 -0.27 10.26
C ILE A 595 -9.50 0.13 9.26
N TYR A 596 -10.42 -0.79 8.88
CA TYR A 596 -11.54 -0.46 8.00
C TYR A 596 -12.47 0.58 8.59
N GLU A 597 -12.89 0.43 9.86
CA GLU A 597 -13.70 1.41 10.57
C GLU A 597 -13.01 2.80 10.59
N SER A 598 -11.70 2.83 10.82
CA SER A 598 -10.91 4.06 10.77
C SER A 598 -10.86 4.66 9.36
N ILE A 599 -10.67 3.85 8.30
CA ILE A 599 -10.71 4.30 6.90
C ILE A 599 -12.10 4.85 6.56
N ASP A 600 -13.17 4.18 7.00
CA ASP A 600 -14.54 4.54 6.69
C ASP A 600 -14.96 5.84 7.38
N SER A 601 -14.59 6.00 8.65
CA SER A 601 -14.85 7.22 9.42
C SER A 601 -13.98 8.41 9.01
N ALA A 602 -12.80 8.18 8.42
CA ALA A 602 -11.87 9.23 8.02
C ALA A 602 -12.46 10.12 6.92
N ASN A 603 -12.40 11.42 7.13
CA ASN A 603 -12.83 12.42 6.12
C ASN A 603 -11.60 12.93 5.34
N PHE A 604 -11.22 12.21 4.30
CA PHE A 604 -10.10 12.61 3.42
C PHE A 604 -10.42 13.80 2.51
N ASN A 605 -11.68 14.26 2.45
CA ASN A 605 -12.06 15.48 1.76
C ASN A 605 -11.91 16.72 2.67
N HIS A 606 -11.35 16.55 3.88
CA HIS A 606 -11.14 17.68 4.78
C HIS A 606 -10.11 18.65 4.19
N ILE A 607 -10.45 19.93 4.18
CA ILE A 607 -9.63 20.97 3.52
C ILE A 607 -8.19 21.05 4.07
N LYS A 608 -7.98 20.65 5.32
CA LYS A 608 -6.66 20.62 5.95
C LYS A 608 -5.72 19.63 5.22
N ILE A 609 -6.19 18.39 4.96
CA ILE A 609 -5.42 17.37 4.25
C ILE A 609 -5.10 17.82 2.82
N ILE A 610 -6.09 18.40 2.12
CA ILE A 610 -5.90 18.93 0.77
C ILE A 610 -4.82 20.02 0.75
N LYS A 611 -4.88 20.94 1.71
CA LYS A 611 -3.89 22.02 1.83
C LYS A 611 -2.49 21.50 2.14
N GLU A 612 -2.36 20.62 3.12
CA GLU A 612 -1.07 20.04 3.52
C GLU A 612 -0.41 19.35 2.32
N SER A 613 -1.13 18.46 1.64
CA SER A 613 -0.62 17.76 0.46
C SER A 613 -0.28 18.70 -0.71
N TYR A 614 -1.10 19.74 -0.92
CA TYR A 614 -0.83 20.74 -1.95
C TYR A 614 0.46 21.53 -1.65
N PHE A 615 0.61 22.07 -0.41
CA PHE A 615 1.77 22.88 -0.06
C PHE A 615 3.05 22.04 0.00
N GLU A 616 2.96 20.78 0.40
CA GLU A 616 4.06 19.82 0.31
C GLU A 616 4.52 19.66 -1.14
N LEU A 617 3.58 19.40 -2.07
CA LEU A 617 3.89 19.27 -3.49
C LEU A 617 4.42 20.59 -4.09
N LYS A 618 3.81 21.73 -3.73
CA LYS A 618 4.29 23.04 -4.15
C LYS A 618 5.71 23.30 -3.63
N GLY A 619 5.97 22.98 -2.37
CA GLY A 619 7.32 23.08 -1.77
C GLY A 619 8.33 22.24 -2.52
N LYS A 620 7.99 21.01 -2.85
CA LYS A 620 8.85 20.10 -3.64
C LYS A 620 9.16 20.64 -5.05
N LEU A 621 8.19 21.28 -5.71
CA LEU A 621 8.32 21.76 -7.10
C LEU A 621 8.84 23.20 -7.23
N GLY A 622 8.75 24.00 -6.17
CA GLY A 622 9.11 25.42 -6.19
C GLY A 622 8.20 26.31 -7.06
N ARG A 623 7.07 25.75 -7.51
CA ARG A 623 6.08 26.43 -8.33
C ARG A 623 4.68 25.94 -7.99
N ILE A 624 3.66 26.63 -8.44
CA ILE A 624 2.29 26.12 -8.40
C ILE A 624 2.25 24.82 -9.19
N PRO A 625 1.83 23.70 -8.57
CA PRO A 625 1.70 22.41 -9.25
C PRO A 625 0.70 22.46 -10.40
N HIS A 626 1.00 21.77 -11.49
CA HIS A 626 0.02 21.42 -12.49
C HIS A 626 -0.83 20.24 -12.02
N LEU A 627 -2.03 20.05 -12.58
CA LEU A 627 -2.90 18.93 -12.22
C LEU A 627 -2.22 17.56 -12.43
N SER A 628 -1.40 17.42 -13.46
CA SER A 628 -0.61 16.23 -13.76
C SER A 628 0.48 15.94 -12.73
N ASP A 629 1.00 16.98 -12.03
CA ASP A 629 2.04 16.80 -11.03
C ASP A 629 1.54 15.99 -9.83
N PHE A 630 0.26 16.12 -9.46
CA PHE A 630 -0.31 15.38 -8.35
C PHE A 630 -0.23 13.86 -8.54
N SER A 631 -0.53 13.37 -9.73
CA SER A 631 -0.40 11.95 -10.05
C SER A 631 1.06 11.53 -10.18
N LYS A 632 1.88 12.34 -10.85
CA LYS A 632 3.30 12.07 -11.09
C LYS A 632 4.10 11.93 -9.79
N TYR A 633 3.78 12.72 -8.77
CA TYR A 633 4.48 12.72 -7.48
C TYR A 633 3.69 12.04 -6.37
N ASN A 634 2.69 11.22 -6.72
CA ASN A 634 1.88 10.45 -5.77
C ASN A 634 1.30 11.29 -4.63
N ALA A 635 0.88 12.52 -4.94
CA ALA A 635 0.20 13.42 -4.01
C ALA A 635 -1.30 13.12 -3.95
N ILE A 636 -2.05 13.93 -3.21
CA ILE A 636 -3.49 13.77 -3.06
C ILE A 636 -4.20 13.75 -4.43
N ASP A 637 -5.23 12.91 -4.56
CA ASP A 637 -6.06 12.86 -5.76
C ASP A 637 -6.75 14.22 -6.00
N VAL A 638 -6.51 14.82 -7.16
CA VAL A 638 -7.09 16.10 -7.61
C VAL A 638 -8.61 16.10 -7.54
N GLN A 639 -9.26 14.94 -7.73
CA GLN A 639 -10.72 14.81 -7.62
C GLN A 639 -11.24 15.22 -6.24
N ARG A 640 -10.41 15.19 -5.18
CA ARG A 640 -10.76 15.68 -3.83
C ARG A 640 -10.95 17.20 -3.82
N ILE A 641 -10.21 17.93 -4.64
CA ILE A 641 -10.37 19.38 -4.82
C ILE A 641 -11.66 19.66 -5.59
N PHE A 642 -11.90 18.94 -6.69
CA PHE A 642 -13.05 19.16 -7.57
C PHE A 642 -14.39 18.79 -6.92
N GLN A 643 -14.41 17.68 -6.16
CA GLN A 643 -15.62 17.21 -5.47
C GLN A 643 -15.91 17.94 -4.16
N ASN A 644 -15.00 18.79 -3.68
CA ASN A 644 -15.23 19.58 -2.49
C ASN A 644 -16.25 20.69 -2.80
N ASN A 645 -17.42 20.64 -2.14
CA ASN A 645 -18.52 21.56 -2.39
C ASN A 645 -18.17 23.05 -2.22
N ARG A 646 -17.14 23.37 -1.41
CA ARG A 646 -16.69 24.74 -1.14
C ARG A 646 -15.66 25.24 -2.13
N LEU A 647 -15.11 24.34 -2.94
CA LEU A 647 -14.05 24.64 -3.92
C LEU A 647 -14.58 24.45 -5.35
N GLY A 648 -14.86 23.21 -5.76
CA GLY A 648 -15.41 22.87 -7.05
C GLY A 648 -14.45 23.01 -8.26
N SER A 649 -13.32 23.71 -8.09
CA SER A 649 -12.26 23.80 -9.12
C SER A 649 -10.90 24.05 -8.48
N TYR A 650 -9.82 23.77 -9.21
CA TYR A 650 -8.47 24.07 -8.80
C TYR A 650 -8.21 25.58 -8.70
N HIS A 651 -8.80 26.36 -9.62
CA HIS A 651 -8.77 27.82 -9.59
C HIS A 651 -9.31 28.37 -8.25
N GLU A 652 -10.47 27.92 -7.81
CA GLU A 652 -11.06 28.37 -6.53
C GLU A 652 -10.21 27.97 -5.33
N PHE A 653 -9.58 26.79 -5.37
CA PHE A 653 -8.63 26.37 -4.35
C PHE A 653 -7.43 27.31 -4.29
N LEU A 654 -6.76 27.55 -5.45
CA LEU A 654 -5.57 28.42 -5.54
C LEU A 654 -5.90 29.84 -5.13
N LYS A 655 -6.98 30.44 -5.65
CA LYS A 655 -7.47 31.79 -5.31
C LYS A 655 -7.65 31.96 -3.80
N LYS A 656 -8.11 30.93 -3.11
CA LYS A 656 -8.44 31.01 -1.69
C LYS A 656 -7.24 30.75 -0.77
N TYR A 657 -6.32 29.87 -1.15
CA TYR A 657 -5.30 29.36 -0.24
C TYR A 657 -3.87 29.63 -0.67
N ASP A 658 -3.60 29.94 -1.94
CA ASP A 658 -2.27 30.22 -2.43
C ASP A 658 -2.03 31.72 -2.66
N LYS A 659 -1.15 32.31 -1.87
CA LYS A 659 -0.82 33.75 -1.95
C LYS A 659 -0.06 34.13 -3.23
N ASP A 660 0.60 33.18 -3.87
CA ASP A 660 1.38 33.42 -5.10
C ASP A 660 0.49 33.38 -6.36
N TYR A 661 -0.71 32.83 -6.24
CA TYR A 661 -1.66 32.77 -7.34
C TYR A 661 -2.33 34.12 -7.59
N LYS A 662 -2.16 34.68 -8.80
CA LYS A 662 -2.61 36.05 -9.16
C LYS A 662 -3.68 36.11 -10.24
N ILE A 663 -4.04 34.96 -10.83
CA ILE A 663 -5.03 34.90 -11.93
C ILE A 663 -6.42 35.29 -11.38
N LYS A 664 -7.09 36.17 -12.10
CA LYS A 664 -8.47 36.61 -11.79
C LYS A 664 -9.37 36.24 -12.97
N LEU A 665 -10.41 35.51 -12.67
CA LEU A 665 -11.45 35.15 -13.64
C LEU A 665 -12.78 35.85 -13.25
N ASN A 666 -13.67 36.05 -14.22
CA ASN A 666 -14.99 36.52 -13.94
C ASN A 666 -15.91 35.37 -13.47
N SER A 667 -17.07 35.71 -12.91
CA SER A 667 -17.99 34.75 -12.33
C SER A 667 -18.50 33.67 -13.31
N LEU A 668 -18.61 34.01 -14.59
CA LEU A 668 -19.04 33.07 -15.62
C LEU A 668 -17.91 32.11 -15.99
N GLU A 669 -16.67 32.57 -16.12
CA GLU A 669 -15.47 31.74 -16.33
C GLU A 669 -15.28 30.76 -15.17
N GLU A 670 -15.42 31.23 -13.91
CA GLU A 670 -15.38 30.38 -12.71
C GLU A 670 -16.48 29.30 -12.75
N LYS A 671 -17.70 29.65 -13.20
CA LYS A 671 -18.80 28.69 -13.34
C LYS A 671 -18.51 27.61 -14.38
N TYR A 672 -17.93 27.95 -15.54
CA TYR A 672 -17.51 26.98 -16.55
C TYR A 672 -16.40 26.05 -16.03
N LEU A 673 -15.37 26.59 -15.37
CA LEU A 673 -14.31 25.77 -14.77
C LEU A 673 -14.88 24.81 -13.72
N ARG A 674 -15.79 25.30 -12.90
CA ARG A 674 -16.46 24.47 -11.88
C ARG A 674 -17.29 23.35 -12.52
N PHE A 675 -18.03 23.64 -13.59
CA PHE A 675 -18.77 22.62 -14.34
C PHE A 675 -17.84 21.54 -14.92
N ILE A 676 -16.80 21.95 -15.64
CA ILE A 676 -15.85 21.02 -16.26
C ILE A 676 -15.14 20.18 -15.18
N SER A 677 -14.69 20.82 -14.09
CA SER A 677 -14.01 20.14 -12.99
C SER A 677 -14.91 19.14 -12.27
N MET A 678 -16.12 19.53 -11.87
CA MET A 678 -16.99 18.69 -11.04
C MET A 678 -17.71 17.60 -11.84
N LYS A 679 -18.02 17.84 -13.13
CA LYS A 679 -18.90 16.98 -13.91
C LYS A 679 -18.18 16.17 -14.97
N LEU A 680 -17.05 16.63 -15.50
CA LEU A 680 -16.40 16.01 -16.65
C LEU A 680 -15.01 15.47 -16.34
N SER A 681 -14.30 16.04 -15.37
CA SER A 681 -12.88 15.76 -15.14
C SER A 681 -12.57 14.40 -14.49
N SER A 682 -13.59 13.63 -14.11
CA SER A 682 -13.38 12.32 -13.45
C SER A 682 -12.72 11.25 -14.33
N GLY A 683 -12.50 11.53 -15.61
CA GLY A 683 -11.91 10.58 -16.56
C GLY A 683 -12.78 9.37 -16.89
N LYS A 684 -14.01 9.28 -16.34
CA LYS A 684 -14.89 8.12 -16.54
C LYS A 684 -15.41 8.00 -17.97
N ARG A 685 -15.45 9.10 -18.72
CA ARG A 685 -15.89 9.17 -20.11
C ARG A 685 -15.10 10.23 -20.87
N VAL A 686 -14.60 9.90 -22.05
CA VAL A 686 -13.68 10.74 -22.83
C VAL A 686 -14.38 11.55 -23.91
N GLN A 687 -15.56 11.17 -24.34
CA GLN A 687 -16.27 11.76 -25.50
C GLN A 687 -16.55 13.26 -25.33
N GLU A 688 -17.02 13.68 -24.14
CA GLU A 688 -17.26 15.09 -23.85
C GLU A 688 -15.95 15.89 -23.77
N LEU A 689 -14.88 15.29 -23.24
CA LEU A 689 -13.57 15.91 -23.13
C LEU A 689 -12.98 16.19 -24.50
N GLU A 690 -13.01 15.20 -25.38
CA GLU A 690 -12.55 15.35 -26.76
C GLU A 690 -13.41 16.33 -27.56
N ALA A 691 -14.73 16.35 -27.34
CA ALA A 691 -15.60 17.34 -27.94
C ALA A 691 -15.21 18.77 -27.54
N ILE A 692 -14.90 19.01 -26.27
CA ILE A 692 -14.45 20.33 -25.78
C ILE A 692 -13.06 20.65 -26.37
N LYS A 693 -12.14 19.70 -26.40
CA LYS A 693 -10.79 19.89 -26.95
C LYS A 693 -10.84 20.30 -28.42
N LEU A 694 -11.62 19.59 -29.23
CA LEU A 694 -11.85 19.91 -30.62
C LEU A 694 -12.53 21.29 -30.81
N ALA A 695 -13.48 21.65 -29.94
CA ALA A 695 -14.12 22.97 -29.97
C ALA A 695 -13.10 24.10 -29.69
N ILE A 696 -12.16 23.89 -28.75
CA ILE A 696 -11.07 24.84 -28.46
C ILE A 696 -10.11 24.96 -29.65
N GLU A 697 -9.86 23.87 -30.39
CA GLU A 697 -9.06 23.83 -31.61
C GLU A 697 -9.75 24.53 -32.77
N LYS A 698 -10.99 25.05 -32.61
CA LYS A 698 -11.83 25.73 -33.61
C LYS A 698 -12.04 24.90 -34.88
N ARG A 699 -12.29 23.60 -34.73
CA ARG A 699 -12.59 22.71 -35.87
C ARG A 699 -14.00 23.01 -36.40
N THR A 700 -14.08 23.23 -37.70
CA THR A 700 -15.35 23.16 -38.40
C THR A 700 -15.78 21.70 -38.51
N HIS A 701 -17.08 21.40 -38.55
CA HIS A 701 -17.56 19.99 -38.55
C HIS A 701 -17.16 19.18 -37.28
N LEU A 702 -17.30 19.79 -36.13
CA LEU A 702 -16.88 19.22 -34.83
C LEU A 702 -17.33 17.77 -34.63
N LEU A 703 -18.58 17.44 -34.99
CA LEU A 703 -19.14 16.11 -34.79
C LEU A 703 -18.44 15.04 -35.64
N GLU A 704 -18.06 15.39 -36.87
CA GLU A 704 -17.36 14.45 -37.78
C GLU A 704 -15.95 14.16 -37.27
N TYR A 705 -15.22 15.20 -36.91
CA TYR A 705 -13.90 15.05 -36.31
C TYR A 705 -13.97 14.26 -34.97
N LEU A 706 -15.00 14.49 -34.17
CA LEU A 706 -15.18 13.74 -32.92
C LEU A 706 -15.41 12.25 -33.18
N LYS A 707 -16.30 11.93 -34.16
CA LYS A 707 -16.53 10.53 -34.56
C LYS A 707 -15.24 9.83 -35.00
N GLU A 708 -14.49 10.51 -35.87
CA GLU A 708 -13.23 9.99 -36.38
C GLU A 708 -12.20 9.78 -35.26
N ARG A 709 -11.98 10.77 -34.41
CA ARG A 709 -11.05 10.67 -33.26
C ARG A 709 -11.45 9.57 -32.28
N MET A 710 -12.74 9.47 -31.98
CA MET A 710 -13.24 8.42 -31.10
C MET A 710 -13.01 7.01 -31.66
N LYS A 711 -13.15 6.85 -32.98
CA LYS A 711 -12.91 5.57 -33.63
C LYS A 711 -11.42 5.21 -33.70
N ILE A 712 -10.58 6.17 -34.11
CA ILE A 712 -9.14 5.94 -34.37
C ILE A 712 -8.36 5.81 -33.04
N GLU A 713 -8.54 6.76 -32.13
CA GLU A 713 -7.73 6.82 -30.90
C GLU A 713 -8.27 5.95 -29.77
N TYR A 714 -9.58 5.73 -29.70
CA TYR A 714 -10.24 5.06 -28.58
C TYR A 714 -10.99 3.78 -28.97
N GLY A 715 -11.10 3.45 -30.24
CA GLY A 715 -11.83 2.27 -30.71
C GLY A 715 -13.34 2.33 -30.42
N VAL A 716 -13.91 3.53 -30.27
CA VAL A 716 -15.32 3.75 -29.91
C VAL A 716 -16.12 4.22 -31.12
N ASP A 717 -17.10 3.40 -31.52
CA ASP A 717 -18.10 3.81 -32.51
C ASP A 717 -19.23 4.61 -31.84
N MET A 718 -19.43 5.85 -32.31
CA MET A 718 -20.45 6.75 -31.77
C MET A 718 -21.81 6.49 -32.40
N THR A 719 -22.77 6.12 -31.57
CA THR A 719 -24.17 5.92 -31.99
C THR A 719 -24.96 7.25 -31.93
N SER A 720 -26.13 7.32 -32.61
CA SER A 720 -27.04 8.47 -32.49
C SER A 720 -27.44 8.75 -31.02
N ILE A 721 -27.63 7.69 -30.24
CA ILE A 721 -27.98 7.78 -28.84
C ILE A 721 -26.83 8.39 -28.01
N SER A 722 -25.58 7.95 -28.25
CA SER A 722 -24.42 8.51 -27.53
C SER A 722 -24.16 9.97 -27.91
N ILE A 723 -24.34 10.35 -29.18
CA ILE A 723 -24.22 11.74 -29.66
C ILE A 723 -25.26 12.65 -28.97
N GLU A 724 -26.49 12.18 -28.85
CA GLU A 724 -27.56 12.94 -28.18
C GLU A 724 -27.25 13.11 -26.68
N THR A 725 -26.77 12.09 -26.01
CA THR A 725 -26.36 12.17 -24.59
C THR A 725 -25.22 13.17 -24.42
N ILE A 726 -24.19 13.15 -25.28
CA ILE A 726 -23.09 14.12 -25.24
C ILE A 726 -23.61 15.54 -25.44
N ARG A 727 -24.51 15.74 -26.42
CA ARG A 727 -25.16 17.04 -26.65
C ARG A 727 -25.88 17.50 -25.38
N ASN A 728 -26.73 16.66 -24.80
CA ASN A 728 -27.48 17.00 -23.59
C ASN A 728 -26.58 17.41 -22.43
N ILE A 729 -25.43 16.73 -22.26
CA ILE A 729 -24.45 17.04 -21.22
C ILE A 729 -23.82 18.42 -21.48
N LEU A 730 -23.33 18.67 -22.68
CA LEU A 730 -22.61 19.90 -23.03
C LEU A 730 -23.55 21.11 -23.17
N GLN A 731 -24.87 20.90 -23.30
CA GLN A 731 -25.92 21.91 -23.32
C GLN A 731 -26.60 22.11 -21.96
N GLN A 732 -26.18 21.42 -20.89
CA GLN A 732 -26.78 21.45 -19.56
C GLN A 732 -28.22 20.88 -19.49
N ASN A 733 -28.62 20.05 -20.45
CA ASN A 733 -29.93 19.40 -20.48
C ASN A 733 -29.95 18.04 -19.78
N PHE A 734 -28.77 17.46 -19.51
CA PHE A 734 -28.65 16.14 -18.87
C PHE A 734 -28.87 16.20 -17.37
N THR A 735 -28.35 17.22 -16.71
CA THR A 735 -28.39 17.37 -15.25
C THR A 735 -29.80 17.81 -14.78
N THR A 736 -30.24 17.28 -13.64
CA THR A 736 -31.58 17.57 -13.06
C THR A 736 -31.44 18.16 -11.64
N GLY A 737 -32.53 18.78 -11.12
CA GLY A 737 -32.58 19.37 -9.78
C GLY A 737 -31.68 20.58 -9.58
N SER A 738 -31.21 20.82 -8.37
CA SER A 738 -30.41 22.00 -8.00
C SER A 738 -29.10 22.14 -8.77
N ALA A 739 -28.54 21.03 -9.21
CA ALA A 739 -27.31 21.03 -10.04
C ALA A 739 -27.59 21.65 -11.43
N LYS A 740 -28.80 21.51 -11.98
CA LYS A 740 -29.19 22.15 -13.23
C LYS A 740 -29.20 23.66 -13.07
N GLU A 741 -29.81 24.17 -12.01
CA GLU A 741 -29.84 25.61 -11.70
C GLU A 741 -28.44 26.21 -11.55
N THR A 742 -27.54 25.44 -10.96
CA THR A 742 -26.14 25.88 -10.75
C THR A 742 -25.37 26.07 -12.07
N PHE A 743 -25.56 25.18 -13.05
CA PHE A 743 -24.71 25.12 -14.26
C PHE A 743 -25.44 25.44 -15.56
N GLN A 744 -26.73 25.82 -15.53
CA GLN A 744 -27.54 26.04 -16.73
C GLN A 744 -26.91 27.01 -17.77
N ASP A 745 -26.11 27.98 -17.31
CA ASP A 745 -25.46 28.96 -18.20
C ASP A 745 -24.13 28.45 -18.78
N ALA A 746 -23.62 27.31 -18.31
CA ALA A 746 -22.33 26.78 -18.77
C ALA A 746 -22.48 25.92 -20.04
N VAL A 747 -23.14 26.47 -21.06
CA VAL A 747 -23.38 25.81 -22.36
C VAL A 747 -22.14 25.84 -23.21
N ILE A 748 -21.58 24.65 -23.57
CA ILE A 748 -20.33 24.52 -24.34
C ILE A 748 -20.59 24.45 -25.84
N ILE A 749 -21.62 23.68 -26.25
CA ILE A 749 -22.00 23.55 -27.69
C ILE A 749 -23.45 23.96 -27.90
N ASP A 750 -23.77 24.37 -29.14
CA ASP A 750 -25.12 24.67 -29.59
C ASP A 750 -25.85 23.43 -30.17
N ASN A 751 -27.05 23.63 -30.72
CA ASN A 751 -27.86 22.56 -31.31
C ASN A 751 -27.24 21.93 -32.56
N ASP A 752 -26.42 22.65 -33.29
CA ASP A 752 -25.71 22.20 -34.48
C ASP A 752 -24.36 21.51 -34.15
N PHE A 753 -24.12 21.24 -32.91
CA PHE A 753 -22.84 20.69 -32.42
C PHE A 753 -21.64 21.62 -32.72
N LYS A 754 -21.85 22.93 -32.69
CA LYS A 754 -20.81 23.96 -32.79
C LYS A 754 -20.51 24.54 -31.41
N ILE A 755 -19.33 25.12 -31.26
CA ILE A 755 -18.99 25.85 -30.02
C ILE A 755 -19.98 26.98 -29.78
N SER A 756 -20.50 27.11 -28.57
CA SER A 756 -21.42 28.18 -28.19
C SER A 756 -20.72 29.54 -28.26
N GLN A 757 -21.49 30.58 -28.64
CA GLN A 757 -20.95 31.95 -28.73
C GLN A 757 -20.37 32.43 -27.39
N THR A 758 -21.05 32.11 -26.29
CA THR A 758 -20.58 32.45 -24.92
C THR A 758 -19.25 31.80 -24.61
N PHE A 759 -19.15 30.50 -24.80
CA PHE A 759 -17.90 29.77 -24.50
C PHE A 759 -16.75 30.21 -25.40
N SER A 760 -17.03 30.42 -26.69
CA SER A 760 -16.07 30.95 -27.66
C SER A 760 -15.51 32.32 -27.27
N LYS A 761 -16.36 33.19 -26.70
CA LYS A 761 -15.96 34.53 -26.23
C LYS A 761 -15.08 34.40 -24.94
N LEU A 762 -15.45 33.55 -24.01
CA LEU A 762 -14.66 33.33 -22.79
C LEU A 762 -13.27 32.76 -23.07
N LEU A 763 -13.13 31.89 -24.07
CA LEU A 763 -11.85 31.33 -24.50
C LEU A 763 -10.88 32.37 -25.10
N GLN A 764 -11.30 33.62 -25.29
CA GLN A 764 -10.39 34.72 -25.65
C GLN A 764 -9.52 35.16 -24.46
N ASN A 765 -9.95 34.86 -23.23
CA ASN A 765 -9.09 35.02 -22.03
C ASN A 765 -8.06 33.88 -21.99
N PRO A 766 -6.76 34.16 -22.13
CA PRO A 766 -5.71 33.15 -22.21
C PRO A 766 -5.61 32.36 -20.88
N ASP A 767 -5.82 33.00 -19.75
CA ASP A 767 -5.75 32.35 -18.43
C ASP A 767 -6.88 31.35 -18.27
N PHE A 768 -8.11 31.72 -18.63
CA PHE A 768 -9.25 30.82 -18.63
C PHE A 768 -9.04 29.64 -19.58
N LYS A 769 -8.62 29.93 -20.82
CA LYS A 769 -8.36 28.90 -21.84
C LYS A 769 -7.31 27.89 -21.37
N SER A 770 -6.19 28.37 -20.79
CA SER A 770 -5.13 27.51 -20.27
C SER A 770 -5.64 26.56 -19.19
N GLN A 771 -6.44 27.04 -18.24
CA GLN A 771 -7.00 26.21 -17.18
C GLN A 771 -8.01 25.19 -17.71
N VAL A 772 -8.85 25.55 -18.69
CA VAL A 772 -9.76 24.59 -19.32
C VAL A 772 -8.96 23.47 -19.99
N ILE A 773 -7.92 23.80 -20.75
CA ILE A 773 -7.06 22.81 -21.42
C ILE A 773 -6.39 21.89 -20.39
N GLU A 774 -5.85 22.45 -19.32
CA GLU A 774 -5.19 21.67 -18.25
C GLU A 774 -6.13 20.66 -17.59
N ILE A 775 -7.38 21.05 -17.30
CA ILE A 775 -8.39 20.14 -16.73
C ILE A 775 -8.74 19.02 -17.71
N ILE A 776 -8.89 19.36 -19.02
CA ILE A 776 -9.23 18.38 -20.04
C ILE A 776 -8.09 17.38 -20.25
N ASP A 777 -6.86 17.86 -20.38
CA ASP A 777 -5.68 17.00 -20.57
C ASP A 777 -5.50 16.06 -19.35
N TYR A 778 -5.59 16.58 -18.13
CA TYR A 778 -5.61 15.77 -16.91
C TYR A 778 -6.69 14.68 -16.95
N ALA A 779 -7.93 15.04 -17.33
CA ALA A 779 -9.05 14.11 -17.37
C ALA A 779 -8.90 13.04 -18.48
N ILE A 780 -8.32 13.40 -19.63
CA ILE A 780 -8.01 12.46 -20.71
C ILE A 780 -6.91 11.47 -20.27
N ASP A 781 -5.86 11.95 -19.60
CA ASP A 781 -4.80 11.10 -19.06
C ASP A 781 -5.35 10.14 -18.01
N LEU A 782 -6.22 10.62 -17.11
CA LEU A 782 -6.92 9.78 -16.15
C LEU A 782 -7.81 8.74 -16.83
N TYR A 783 -8.51 9.09 -17.92
CA TYR A 783 -9.27 8.12 -18.71
C TYR A 783 -8.36 7.04 -19.29
N LYS A 784 -7.25 7.41 -19.90
CA LYS A 784 -6.31 6.46 -20.54
C LYS A 784 -5.72 5.49 -19.52
N SER A 785 -5.36 5.97 -18.34
CA SER A 785 -4.78 5.15 -17.26
C SER A 785 -5.79 4.26 -16.53
N GLU A 786 -7.02 4.79 -16.27
CA GLU A 786 -7.93 4.15 -15.32
C GLU A 786 -9.21 3.60 -15.95
N TYR A 787 -9.70 4.18 -17.06
CA TYR A 787 -11.03 3.92 -17.62
C TYR A 787 -11.04 3.51 -19.09
N SER A 788 -9.89 3.23 -19.69
CA SER A 788 -9.80 2.79 -21.10
C SER A 788 -10.28 1.35 -21.31
N ASN A 789 -10.18 0.49 -20.30
CA ASN A 789 -10.56 -0.92 -20.41
C ASN A 789 -12.07 -1.13 -20.17
N LYS A 790 -12.88 -0.85 -21.18
CA LYS A 790 -14.33 -0.92 -21.12
C LYS A 790 -14.88 -2.34 -21.16
N TYR A 791 -16.11 -2.49 -20.69
CA TYR A 791 -16.79 -3.77 -20.60
C TYR A 791 -18.16 -3.75 -21.30
N ALA A 792 -18.50 -4.83 -22.01
CA ALA A 792 -19.81 -5.10 -22.57
C ALA A 792 -20.37 -4.01 -23.52
N ASN A 793 -19.52 -3.43 -24.36
CA ASN A 793 -19.88 -2.35 -25.29
C ASN A 793 -20.53 -1.13 -24.62
N THR A 794 -20.17 -0.86 -23.36
CA THR A 794 -20.57 0.33 -22.61
C THR A 794 -19.35 1.18 -22.28
N ASP A 795 -19.58 2.37 -21.71
CA ASP A 795 -18.50 3.18 -21.18
C ASP A 795 -18.09 2.76 -19.73
N LEU A 796 -18.64 1.66 -19.21
CA LEU A 796 -18.36 1.14 -17.88
C LEU A 796 -17.10 0.22 -17.88
N CYS A 797 -16.30 0.33 -16.85
CA CYS A 797 -15.17 -0.57 -16.58
C CYS A 797 -15.49 -1.45 -15.37
N LEU A 798 -15.22 -2.77 -15.48
CA LEU A 798 -15.43 -3.71 -14.37
C LEU A 798 -14.63 -3.28 -13.14
N TYR A 799 -15.28 -3.43 -11.97
CA TYR A 799 -14.69 -3.21 -10.65
C TYR A 799 -14.32 -1.76 -10.33
N LYS A 800 -14.70 -0.81 -11.20
CA LYS A 800 -14.62 0.63 -10.91
C LYS A 800 -15.92 1.08 -10.23
N LYS A 801 -15.84 2.23 -9.55
CA LYS A 801 -16.98 2.81 -8.82
C LYS A 801 -17.66 3.93 -9.60
N TYR A 802 -18.99 3.94 -9.49
CA TYR A 802 -19.84 4.90 -10.20
C TYR A 802 -20.97 5.40 -9.33
N THR A 803 -21.28 6.69 -9.43
CA THR A 803 -22.49 7.29 -8.88
C THR A 803 -23.70 7.00 -9.77
N TYR A 804 -24.90 7.21 -9.27
CA TYR A 804 -26.12 7.12 -10.09
C TYR A 804 -26.05 8.01 -11.34
N GLU A 805 -25.55 9.24 -11.21
CA GLU A 805 -25.40 10.18 -12.34
C GLU A 805 -24.39 9.67 -13.38
N ASP A 806 -23.24 9.12 -12.93
CA ASP A 806 -22.27 8.50 -13.81
C ASP A 806 -22.88 7.37 -14.62
N ILE A 807 -23.66 6.49 -13.96
CA ILE A 807 -24.26 5.32 -14.60
C ILE A 807 -25.25 5.74 -15.67
N CYS A 808 -26.11 6.73 -15.40
CA CYS A 808 -27.01 7.27 -16.41
C CYS A 808 -26.24 7.80 -17.62
N ARG A 809 -25.13 8.54 -17.39
CA ARG A 809 -24.27 9.09 -18.43
C ARG A 809 -23.57 8.00 -19.23
N LEU A 810 -22.98 7.01 -18.55
CA LEU A 810 -22.19 5.95 -19.19
C LEU A 810 -23.05 4.90 -19.90
N LEU A 811 -24.32 4.76 -19.53
CA LEU A 811 -25.32 3.97 -20.24
C LEU A 811 -26.08 4.78 -21.32
N ASN A 812 -25.66 6.00 -21.60
CA ASN A 812 -26.25 6.88 -22.61
C ASN A 812 -27.75 7.21 -22.39
N TRP A 813 -28.17 7.39 -21.15
CA TRP A 813 -29.52 7.81 -20.86
C TRP A 813 -29.77 9.28 -21.28
N ASP A 814 -31.02 9.64 -21.44
CA ASP A 814 -31.43 10.98 -21.84
C ASP A 814 -31.16 12.04 -20.76
N LYS A 815 -31.31 11.66 -19.49
CA LYS A 815 -31.16 12.53 -18.32
C LYS A 815 -30.49 11.79 -17.17
N GLY A 816 -29.77 12.53 -16.36
CA GLY A 816 -29.28 12.05 -15.06
C GLY A 816 -30.45 11.87 -14.08
N MET A 817 -30.39 10.82 -13.27
CA MET A 817 -31.40 10.52 -12.26
C MET A 817 -30.78 10.50 -10.87
N VAL A 818 -31.54 10.93 -9.88
CA VAL A 818 -31.17 10.86 -8.46
C VAL A 818 -31.59 9.53 -7.82
N ALA A 819 -30.95 9.17 -6.71
CA ALA A 819 -31.19 7.91 -5.99
C ALA A 819 -32.68 7.64 -5.67
N LEU A 820 -33.43 8.67 -5.30
CA LEU A 820 -34.86 8.58 -5.00
C LEU A 820 -35.70 8.07 -6.18
N ASN A 821 -35.32 8.43 -7.39
CA ASN A 821 -36.07 8.07 -8.60
C ASN A 821 -35.69 6.67 -9.12
N ILE A 822 -34.46 6.21 -8.88
CA ILE A 822 -33.99 4.89 -9.28
C ILE A 822 -34.43 3.82 -8.27
N GLY A 823 -34.17 4.05 -6.99
CA GLY A 823 -34.64 3.20 -5.89
C GLY A 823 -34.36 1.72 -6.03
N GLY A 824 -33.09 1.32 -6.24
CA GLY A 824 -32.67 -0.07 -6.33
C GLY A 824 -32.59 -0.62 -7.76
N TYR A 825 -33.48 -0.25 -8.66
CA TYR A 825 -33.40 -0.61 -10.08
C TYR A 825 -34.28 0.30 -10.94
N TYR A 826 -33.86 0.51 -12.21
CA TYR A 826 -34.64 1.28 -13.18
C TYR A 826 -34.40 0.77 -14.59
N TYR A 827 -35.47 0.60 -15.37
CA TYR A 827 -35.38 0.18 -16.76
C TYR A 827 -35.52 1.36 -17.73
N ASP A 828 -34.43 1.67 -18.44
CA ASP A 828 -34.49 2.63 -19.52
C ASP A 828 -34.86 1.97 -20.84
N LYS A 829 -35.99 2.39 -21.42
CA LYS A 829 -36.51 1.79 -22.67
C LYS A 829 -35.72 2.18 -23.89
N ARG A 830 -35.12 3.37 -23.91
CA ARG A 830 -34.41 3.91 -25.06
C ARG A 830 -33.11 3.17 -25.30
N THR A 831 -32.37 2.89 -24.25
CA THR A 831 -31.09 2.17 -24.29
C THR A 831 -31.25 0.68 -24.05
N ASN A 832 -32.45 0.19 -23.64
CA ASN A 832 -32.73 -1.19 -23.25
C ASN A 832 -31.76 -1.68 -22.15
N THR A 833 -31.46 -0.82 -21.16
CA THR A 833 -30.58 -1.13 -20.04
C THR A 833 -31.35 -1.13 -18.70
N LEU A 834 -30.93 -2.00 -17.80
CA LEU A 834 -31.52 -2.19 -16.48
C LEU A 834 -30.40 -2.29 -15.43
N PRO A 835 -29.89 -1.15 -14.88
CA PRO A 835 -29.01 -1.20 -13.74
C PRO A 835 -29.75 -1.64 -12.47
N VAL A 836 -29.14 -2.53 -11.71
CA VAL A 836 -29.59 -3.06 -10.42
C VAL A 836 -28.56 -2.64 -9.37
N PHE A 837 -29.05 -2.00 -8.28
CA PHE A 837 -28.23 -1.43 -7.22
C PHE A 837 -28.51 -2.16 -5.91
N ILE A 838 -27.47 -2.70 -5.29
CA ILE A 838 -27.55 -3.45 -4.04
C ILE A 838 -26.70 -2.74 -2.98
N ASN A 839 -27.28 -2.52 -1.80
CA ASN A 839 -26.56 -2.18 -0.57
C ASN A 839 -26.44 -3.49 0.22
N TYR A 840 -25.24 -4.03 0.34
CA TYR A 840 -25.00 -5.38 0.87
C TYR A 840 -25.25 -5.44 2.37
N ASP A 841 -24.58 -4.60 3.16
CA ASP A 841 -24.82 -4.47 4.60
C ASP A 841 -25.99 -3.51 4.86
N LYS A 842 -26.94 -3.96 5.66
CA LYS A 842 -28.04 -3.14 6.13
C LYS A 842 -27.95 -3.00 7.64
N GLU A 843 -28.08 -1.77 8.12
CA GLU A 843 -27.99 -1.44 9.55
C GLU A 843 -28.94 -2.25 10.43
N GLU A 844 -28.50 -2.59 11.64
CA GLU A 844 -29.30 -3.28 12.66
C GLU A 844 -30.58 -2.53 13.06
N HIS A 845 -30.61 -1.21 12.87
CA HIS A 845 -31.75 -0.35 13.23
C HIS A 845 -32.79 -0.14 12.12
N ILE A 846 -32.64 -0.78 10.96
CA ILE A 846 -33.67 -0.76 9.93
C ILE A 846 -34.84 -1.64 10.36
N SER A 847 -36.08 -1.11 10.26
CA SER A 847 -37.30 -1.87 10.58
C SER A 847 -37.28 -3.23 9.87
N GLU A 848 -37.75 -4.29 10.54
CA GLU A 848 -37.82 -5.68 9.99
C GLU A 848 -38.49 -5.75 8.62
N THR A 849 -39.32 -4.76 8.27
CA THR A 849 -40.00 -4.67 6.96
C THR A 849 -39.09 -4.28 5.80
N ILE A 850 -37.83 -3.87 6.05
CA ILE A 850 -36.86 -3.44 5.03
C ILE A 850 -35.60 -4.29 5.05
N LYS A 851 -35.48 -5.22 6.00
CA LYS A 851 -34.32 -6.11 6.15
C LYS A 851 -34.37 -7.21 5.08
N TYR A 852 -34.04 -6.85 3.84
CA TYR A 852 -33.90 -7.83 2.75
C TYR A 852 -32.57 -8.59 2.90
N GLU A 853 -32.57 -9.89 2.74
CA GLU A 853 -31.39 -10.72 2.68
C GLU A 853 -30.81 -10.76 1.25
N ASP A 854 -30.33 -9.61 0.78
CA ASP A 854 -29.52 -9.58 -0.43
C ASP A 854 -28.16 -10.19 -0.09
N HIS A 855 -27.76 -11.30 -0.74
CA HIS A 855 -26.52 -11.98 -0.42
C HIS A 855 -25.90 -12.68 -1.63
N PHE A 856 -24.58 -12.80 -1.61
CA PHE A 856 -23.86 -13.68 -2.53
C PHE A 856 -23.96 -15.14 -2.06
N ILE A 857 -24.38 -16.01 -2.95
CA ILE A 857 -24.25 -17.48 -2.74
C ILE A 857 -22.79 -17.89 -2.99
N ASN A 858 -22.18 -17.30 -4.01
CA ASN A 858 -20.78 -17.47 -4.37
C ASN A 858 -20.33 -16.28 -5.27
N PRO A 859 -19.07 -16.14 -5.62
CA PRO A 859 -18.60 -14.99 -6.44
C PRO A 859 -19.31 -14.80 -7.80
N LYS A 860 -20.14 -15.75 -8.22
CA LYS A 860 -20.84 -15.73 -9.51
C LYS A 860 -22.36 -15.65 -9.39
N ILE A 861 -22.93 -15.88 -8.21
CA ILE A 861 -24.38 -15.91 -7.99
C ILE A 861 -24.75 -15.01 -6.82
N ILE A 862 -25.65 -14.06 -7.06
CA ILE A 862 -26.20 -13.16 -6.06
C ILE A 862 -27.73 -13.26 -6.04
N VAL A 863 -28.30 -13.21 -4.84
CA VAL A 863 -29.74 -13.13 -4.60
C VAL A 863 -30.08 -11.72 -4.17
N ALA A 864 -31.14 -11.13 -4.74
CA ALA A 864 -31.66 -9.84 -4.31
C ALA A 864 -33.19 -9.79 -4.37
N MET A 865 -33.77 -8.99 -3.51
CA MET A 865 -35.22 -8.85 -3.39
C MET A 865 -35.76 -7.70 -4.24
N SER A 866 -36.97 -7.85 -4.78
CA SER A 866 -37.68 -6.76 -5.44
C SER A 866 -38.11 -5.69 -4.43
N LYS A 867 -38.60 -4.56 -4.93
CA LYS A 867 -39.33 -3.58 -4.09
C LYS A 867 -40.57 -4.22 -3.47
N ASN A 868 -40.98 -3.73 -2.31
CA ASN A 868 -42.19 -4.19 -1.61
C ASN A 868 -43.46 -4.11 -2.46
N ASN A 869 -44.44 -4.92 -2.18
CA ASN A 869 -45.73 -4.99 -2.87
C ASN A 869 -45.57 -5.28 -4.38
N ARG A 870 -44.75 -6.27 -4.72
CA ARG A 870 -44.55 -6.72 -6.10
C ARG A 870 -44.88 -8.21 -6.23
N ARG A 871 -45.75 -8.51 -7.18
CA ARG A 871 -46.02 -9.89 -7.60
C ARG A 871 -45.38 -10.20 -8.95
N ILE A 872 -45.00 -11.45 -9.18
CA ILE A 872 -44.32 -11.84 -10.42
C ILE A 872 -45.08 -11.38 -11.69
N ASN A 873 -46.41 -11.42 -11.64
CA ASN A 873 -47.29 -11.07 -12.76
C ASN A 873 -47.56 -9.54 -12.89
N ASP A 874 -47.01 -8.71 -12.01
CA ASP A 874 -47.23 -7.27 -12.06
C ASP A 874 -46.54 -6.68 -13.30
N LYS A 875 -47.15 -5.65 -13.88
CA LYS A 875 -46.56 -4.88 -15.00
C LYS A 875 -45.19 -4.31 -14.64
N SER A 876 -44.98 -4.02 -13.36
CA SER A 876 -43.69 -3.50 -12.86
C SER A 876 -42.58 -4.58 -12.84
N MET A 877 -42.93 -5.85 -12.86
CA MET A 877 -41.98 -6.98 -12.92
C MET A 877 -41.67 -7.41 -14.35
N GLU A 878 -42.37 -6.91 -15.36
CA GLU A 878 -42.10 -7.19 -16.77
C GLU A 878 -40.67 -6.87 -17.21
N MET A 879 -40.02 -5.88 -16.54
CA MET A 879 -38.63 -5.54 -16.82
C MET A 879 -37.67 -6.69 -16.48
N PHE A 880 -38.05 -7.55 -15.55
CA PHE A 880 -37.29 -8.76 -15.18
C PHE A 880 -37.81 -10.01 -15.95
N THR A 881 -39.09 -10.28 -15.88
CA THR A 881 -39.68 -11.48 -16.47
C THR A 881 -39.58 -11.53 -17.99
N LYS A 882 -39.55 -10.38 -18.66
CA LYS A 882 -39.37 -10.25 -20.13
C LYS A 882 -37.98 -9.83 -20.55
N ALA A 883 -37.02 -9.72 -19.62
CA ALA A 883 -35.65 -9.22 -19.90
C ALA A 883 -34.93 -10.05 -20.97
N ALA A 884 -34.95 -11.36 -20.83
CA ALA A 884 -34.34 -12.29 -21.80
C ALA A 884 -34.95 -12.13 -23.21
N LYS A 885 -36.29 -12.06 -23.32
CA LYS A 885 -37.01 -11.88 -24.59
C LYS A 885 -36.68 -10.54 -25.24
N ARG A 886 -36.48 -9.50 -24.43
CA ARG A 886 -36.14 -8.13 -24.90
C ARG A 886 -34.64 -7.95 -25.14
N LYS A 887 -33.81 -8.95 -24.81
CA LYS A 887 -32.35 -8.86 -24.80
C LYS A 887 -31.87 -7.65 -23.98
N THR A 888 -32.51 -7.40 -22.85
CA THR A 888 -32.17 -6.28 -21.95
C THR A 888 -30.81 -6.51 -21.29
N GLN A 889 -29.94 -5.53 -21.35
CA GLN A 889 -28.67 -5.56 -20.63
C GLN A 889 -28.92 -5.21 -19.18
N ILE A 890 -28.72 -6.20 -18.27
CA ILE A 890 -28.87 -5.99 -16.83
C ILE A 890 -27.48 -5.80 -16.23
N HIS A 891 -27.25 -4.66 -15.57
CA HIS A 891 -25.96 -4.29 -15.01
C HIS A 891 -26.02 -4.32 -13.48
N LEU A 892 -25.09 -4.99 -12.83
CA LEU A 892 -25.02 -5.09 -11.37
C LEU A 892 -24.08 -4.05 -10.76
N PHE A 893 -24.60 -3.30 -9.80
CA PHE A 893 -23.90 -2.33 -9.01
C PHE A 893 -24.08 -2.63 -7.52
N VAL A 894 -22.97 -2.84 -6.79
CA VAL A 894 -23.00 -3.22 -5.38
C VAL A 894 -22.13 -2.26 -4.56
N ARG A 895 -22.59 -1.87 -3.40
CA ARG A 895 -21.76 -1.26 -2.36
C ARG A 895 -21.99 -1.95 -1.04
N LYS A 896 -20.96 -2.01 -0.20
CA LYS A 896 -21.04 -2.68 1.09
C LYS A 896 -22.03 -1.95 2.00
N ASN A 897 -21.83 -0.69 2.28
CA ASN A 897 -22.62 0.06 3.24
C ASN A 897 -23.20 1.35 2.63
N LYS A 898 -24.44 1.68 2.95
CA LYS A 898 -25.10 2.94 2.54
C LYS A 898 -24.52 4.15 3.27
N GLU A 899 -23.98 3.96 4.45
CA GLU A 899 -23.49 5.00 5.34
C GLU A 899 -21.99 5.29 5.25
N ASP A 900 -21.30 4.71 4.30
CA ASP A 900 -19.95 5.17 3.98
C ASP A 900 -20.00 6.68 3.66
N LYS A 901 -19.76 7.51 4.69
CA LYS A 901 -19.89 8.98 4.66
C LYS A 901 -19.03 9.65 3.59
N GLY A 902 -18.21 8.89 2.90
CA GLY A 902 -17.34 9.35 1.82
C GLY A 902 -17.75 8.94 0.42
N SER A 903 -18.62 7.97 0.20
CA SER A 903 -18.87 7.45 -1.14
C SER A 903 -20.37 7.25 -1.42
N LYS A 904 -20.84 7.99 -2.43
CA LYS A 904 -22.16 7.76 -3.05
C LYS A 904 -22.06 6.74 -4.20
N GLU A 905 -20.96 6.04 -4.34
CA GLU A 905 -20.60 5.23 -5.49
C GLU A 905 -20.81 3.73 -5.22
N PHE A 906 -21.05 2.98 -6.29
CA PHE A 906 -21.21 1.54 -6.29
C PHE A 906 -20.12 0.89 -7.15
N TYR A 907 -19.61 -0.26 -6.76
CA TYR A 907 -18.79 -1.10 -7.63
C TYR A 907 -19.63 -1.66 -8.78
N TYR A 908 -19.16 -1.52 -9.99
CA TYR A 908 -19.73 -2.18 -11.14
C TYR A 908 -19.19 -3.61 -11.25
N LEU A 909 -20.06 -4.60 -11.06
CA LEU A 909 -19.68 -6.01 -11.08
C LEU A 909 -19.94 -6.71 -12.42
N GLY A 910 -20.47 -5.99 -13.40
CA GLY A 910 -20.67 -6.48 -14.76
C GLY A 910 -22.11 -6.80 -15.12
N LEU A 911 -22.28 -7.51 -16.23
CA LEU A 911 -23.57 -7.98 -16.70
C LEU A 911 -24.03 -9.18 -15.86
N ILE A 912 -25.34 -9.22 -15.61
CA ILE A 912 -26.03 -10.32 -14.93
C ILE A 912 -27.19 -10.83 -15.78
N ARG A 913 -27.50 -12.12 -15.61
CA ARG A 913 -28.70 -12.72 -16.14
C ARG A 913 -29.56 -13.27 -15.01
N ILE A 914 -30.85 -13.27 -15.18
CA ILE A 914 -31.80 -13.82 -14.24
C ILE A 914 -31.87 -15.33 -14.46
N ILE A 915 -31.63 -16.13 -13.42
CA ILE A 915 -31.72 -17.58 -13.46
C ILE A 915 -32.99 -18.09 -12.76
N ASN A 916 -33.48 -17.33 -11.77
CA ASN A 916 -34.73 -17.68 -11.09
C ASN A 916 -35.45 -16.45 -10.54
N ILE A 917 -36.79 -16.49 -10.49
CA ILE A 917 -37.66 -15.53 -9.82
C ILE A 917 -38.72 -16.31 -9.03
N GLU A 918 -38.73 -16.13 -7.72
CA GLU A 918 -39.65 -16.75 -6.80
C GLU A 918 -40.53 -15.71 -6.10
N GLN A 919 -41.81 -16.06 -5.88
CA GLN A 919 -42.70 -15.22 -5.10
C GLN A 919 -42.51 -15.52 -3.62
N GLU A 920 -42.22 -14.49 -2.84
CA GLU A 920 -42.15 -14.57 -1.37
C GLU A 920 -43.08 -13.55 -0.71
N TYR A 921 -43.25 -13.69 0.58
CA TYR A 921 -44.07 -12.79 1.38
C TYR A 921 -43.27 -12.34 2.63
N MET A 922 -43.11 -11.05 2.80
CA MET A 922 -42.47 -10.47 3.97
C MET A 922 -43.50 -9.66 4.76
N THR A 923 -43.73 -10.04 6.02
CA THR A 923 -44.75 -9.40 6.85
C THR A 923 -46.08 -9.19 6.10
N SER A 924 -46.58 -10.25 5.41
CA SER A 924 -47.77 -10.26 4.58
C SER A 924 -47.73 -9.45 3.27
N LYS A 925 -46.63 -8.78 2.93
CA LYS A 925 -46.48 -8.07 1.66
C LYS A 925 -45.80 -8.93 0.63
N PRO A 926 -46.32 -8.98 -0.61
CA PRO A 926 -45.70 -9.78 -1.67
C PRO A 926 -44.39 -9.12 -2.13
N ILE A 927 -43.34 -9.92 -2.25
CA ILE A 927 -42.03 -9.56 -2.80
C ILE A 927 -41.57 -10.66 -3.75
N CYS A 928 -40.66 -10.34 -4.66
CA CYS A 928 -40.05 -11.35 -5.51
C CYS A 928 -38.56 -11.46 -5.14
N LYS A 929 -38.14 -12.70 -4.90
CA LYS A 929 -36.74 -13.10 -4.75
C LYS A 929 -36.18 -13.38 -6.13
N ILE A 930 -35.14 -12.69 -6.51
CA ILE A 930 -34.53 -12.79 -7.83
C ILE A 930 -33.10 -13.30 -7.68
N THR A 931 -32.81 -14.42 -8.31
CA THR A 931 -31.44 -14.97 -8.35
C THR A 931 -30.80 -14.58 -9.67
N TYR A 932 -29.67 -13.92 -9.55
CA TYR A 932 -28.88 -13.48 -10.69
C TYR A 932 -27.59 -14.25 -10.81
N GLN A 933 -27.18 -14.53 -12.03
CA GLN A 933 -25.86 -15.05 -12.35
C GLN A 933 -25.04 -13.98 -13.06
N LEU A 934 -23.85 -13.70 -12.55
CA LEU A 934 -22.90 -12.79 -13.16
C LEU A 934 -22.26 -13.46 -14.40
N ASP A 935 -21.98 -12.65 -15.39
CA ASP A 935 -21.22 -13.06 -16.58
C ASP A 935 -19.78 -13.44 -16.20
N LYS A 936 -19.14 -12.66 -15.34
CA LYS A 936 -17.84 -12.95 -14.75
C LYS A 936 -17.94 -13.05 -13.24
N ALA A 937 -17.22 -13.99 -12.63
CA ALA A 937 -17.09 -14.04 -11.17
C ALA A 937 -16.46 -12.74 -10.67
N VAL A 938 -16.94 -12.25 -9.53
CA VAL A 938 -16.38 -11.06 -8.88
C VAL A 938 -14.93 -11.34 -8.52
N LYS A 939 -14.06 -10.34 -8.69
CA LYS A 939 -12.68 -10.42 -8.21
C LYS A 939 -12.67 -10.67 -6.71
N ARG A 940 -11.72 -11.48 -6.27
CA ARG A 940 -11.60 -11.94 -4.90
C ARG A 940 -11.52 -10.79 -3.89
N ASP A 941 -10.63 -9.83 -4.09
CA ASP A 941 -10.44 -8.65 -3.25
C ASP A 941 -11.77 -7.87 -3.03
N ILE A 942 -12.53 -7.70 -4.11
CA ILE A 942 -13.82 -7.00 -4.07
C ILE A 942 -14.91 -7.88 -3.44
N TYR A 943 -14.90 -9.17 -3.74
CA TYR A 943 -15.86 -10.12 -3.17
C TYR A 943 -15.69 -10.20 -1.65
N ASP A 944 -14.45 -10.44 -1.18
CA ASP A 944 -14.11 -10.55 0.23
C ASP A 944 -14.43 -9.23 0.97
N PHE A 945 -14.14 -8.08 0.35
CA PHE A 945 -14.52 -6.77 0.91
C PHE A 945 -16.03 -6.58 1.04
N ILE A 946 -16.82 -7.01 0.06
CA ILE A 946 -18.28 -6.82 0.07
C ILE A 946 -18.94 -7.79 1.08
N VAL A 947 -18.47 -9.04 1.16
CA VAL A 947 -19.11 -10.12 1.93
C VAL A 947 -18.69 -10.11 3.40
N ASN A 948 -17.42 -9.78 3.70
CA ASN A 948 -16.87 -9.71 5.07
C ASN A 948 -16.95 -8.30 5.64
#